data_276568d3c74b58f5a4cb00d76c6ac8dc
#
_entry.id   276568d3c74b58f5a4cb00d76c6ac8dc
#
_cell.length_a   1.000
_cell.length_b   1.000
_cell.length_c   1.000
_cell.angle_alpha   90.00
_cell.angle_beta   90.00
_cell.angle_gamma   90.00
#
_symmetry.space_group_name_H-M   'P 1'
#
loop_
_entity.id
_entity.type
_entity.pdbx_description
1 polymer ?
#
loop_
_entity_poly.entity_id
_entity_poly.type
_entity_poly.pdbx_seq_one_letter_code
_entity_poly.pdbx_strand_id
1 'polypeptide(L)'
;MDEQKVIDQHNASLAVVLPLAETLCQATVEEEAVPAPDLASDQQLCLFTGTNMSPCGCPKLEAEPILNNRQLLGFQVRSHDIDWKLFVRPLDAQVRGEPVYLDRQSDFLSNYRRTVNRNNRRELLVCHDMMGNYLADRHYHSSRKYDDYRFMHWSAVDYFCYFSHNYVTIPPSGWLNAAHRHGVPVLGTYIAEGTAGSKLLHEVLASVESVQRTVIAMTRLCLHFGFEGWLVNVECQVRTEAMPNLYLFVDELRRVTETQVPYGRVIWYDSVINNGELLWQNELNERNVQFFRASHGTLINYSWNDRSLANSEASIQREKAAPHRLFMGLDVFGRGQLGRFRSAQTLARIAARGFSAGIFAPAWCFETLQQFNYNIHDRNGDESVNAAFLMRNEHWWARLWPSLATHPYHRLPFYTNFCVGSGRDSFECGARQRTGVPFFNLARQSLQPSVPLGENAERSFDTAYAGGCALRIINYARAFRLFLTEFQFPHGALLLGYAYKITAHDERHALDVVLRFCPPQKPMQDVYVFSGAYGEAVIKQGACYISSVNGALPTSLVHEQLPLEHGALGENWRVRYYLAKFDGPVQLQDIGVLGRRPEESASEAYIGAIYVQSLQLDDWEKAQSSHNINIPVYSEQLWQQHEIIEKDITA
;
A
#
# COMPACT_ATOMS: atom_id res chain seq x y z
N MET A 1 -6.14 44.19 15.30
CA MET A 1 -6.30 43.32 16.49
C MET A 1 -4.90 42.95 16.92
N ASP A 2 -4.64 43.07 18.18
CA ASP A 2 -3.30 42.98 18.76
C ASP A 2 -2.80 41.50 18.65
N GLU A 3 -1.68 41.31 17.99
CA GLU A 3 -1.08 39.96 17.81
C GLU A 3 -0.86 39.24 19.15
N GLN A 4 -0.60 39.99 20.20
CA GLN A 4 -0.41 39.47 21.55
C GLN A 4 -1.70 38.84 22.11
N LYS A 5 -2.87 39.39 21.81
CA LYS A 5 -4.16 38.80 22.22
C LYS A 5 -4.47 37.50 21.53
N VAL A 6 -4.03 37.30 20.30
CA VAL A 6 -4.18 36.05 19.55
C VAL A 6 -3.26 34.97 20.11
N ILE A 7 -2.02 35.34 20.48
CA ILE A 7 -1.04 34.46 21.12
C ILE A 7 -1.52 34.04 22.51
N ASP A 8 -2.05 34.96 23.29
CA ASP A 8 -2.55 34.71 24.65
C ASP A 8 -3.82 33.81 24.63
N GLN A 9 -4.71 33.99 23.64
CA GLN A 9 -5.84 33.10 23.41
C GLN A 9 -5.38 31.70 22.96
N HIS A 10 -4.33 31.64 22.14
CA HIS A 10 -3.74 30.38 21.69
C HIS A 10 -3.12 29.58 22.85
N ASN A 11 -2.36 30.25 23.71
CA ASN A 11 -1.77 29.66 24.92
C ASN A 11 -2.81 29.22 25.95
N ALA A 12 -3.92 29.94 26.09
CA ALA A 12 -5.04 29.56 26.95
C ALA A 12 -5.76 28.31 26.41
N SER A 13 -5.90 28.17 25.08
CA SER A 13 -6.45 26.98 24.42
C SER A 13 -5.58 25.75 24.64
N LEU A 14 -4.25 25.91 24.60
CA LEU A 14 -3.29 24.84 24.88
C LEU A 14 -3.45 24.26 26.30
N ALA A 15 -3.70 25.12 27.27
CA ALA A 15 -3.87 24.71 28.67
C ALA A 15 -5.16 23.89 28.94
N VAL A 16 -6.17 24.03 28.07
CA VAL A 16 -7.46 23.30 28.21
C VAL A 16 -7.47 21.98 27.45
N VAL A 17 -6.79 21.90 26.30
CA VAL A 17 -6.76 20.69 25.45
C VAL A 17 -5.78 19.65 25.97
N LEU A 18 -4.64 20.06 26.53
CA LEU A 18 -3.65 19.12 27.08
C LEU A 18 -4.18 18.24 28.21
N PRO A 19 -4.91 18.74 29.22
CA PRO A 19 -5.49 17.89 30.25
C PRO A 19 -6.56 16.92 29.74
N LEU A 20 -7.34 17.33 28.73
CA LEU A 20 -8.34 16.45 28.10
C LEU A 20 -7.68 15.36 27.25
N ALA A 21 -6.57 15.68 26.61
CA ALA A 21 -5.77 14.73 25.85
C ALA A 21 -5.09 13.69 26.76
N GLU A 22 -4.56 14.12 27.92
CA GLU A 22 -3.99 13.22 28.93
C GLU A 22 -5.04 12.28 29.52
N THR A 23 -6.27 12.75 29.74
CA THR A 23 -7.38 11.92 30.23
C THR A 23 -7.78 10.85 29.20
N LEU A 24 -7.66 11.14 27.91
CA LEU A 24 -7.89 10.16 26.83
C LEU A 24 -6.76 9.11 26.75
N CYS A 25 -5.50 9.50 26.99
CA CYS A 25 -4.37 8.58 27.08
C CYS A 25 -4.45 7.68 28.32
N GLN A 26 -4.85 8.20 29.47
CA GLN A 26 -4.93 7.40 30.71
C GLN A 26 -6.00 6.31 30.66
N ALA A 27 -7.07 6.50 29.88
CA ALA A 27 -8.09 5.47 29.67
C ALA A 27 -7.65 4.31 28.75
N THR A 28 -6.49 4.41 28.10
CA THR A 28 -5.97 3.39 27.15
C THR A 28 -4.73 2.66 27.66
N VAL A 29 -4.19 2.98 28.85
CA VAL A 29 -2.86 2.49 29.30
C VAL A 29 -2.93 1.32 30.28
N GLU A 30 -4.10 0.90 30.75
CA GLU A 30 -4.22 -0.20 31.73
C GLU A 30 -4.73 -1.54 31.15
N GLU A 31 -4.49 -1.85 29.89
CA GLU A 31 -4.67 -3.21 29.40
C GLU A 31 -3.34 -3.78 28.93
N GLU A 32 -2.91 -4.87 29.58
CA GLU A 32 -1.79 -5.72 29.16
C GLU A 32 -1.93 -6.05 27.67
N ALA A 33 -0.84 -5.89 26.93
CA ALA A 33 -0.80 -6.19 25.51
C ALA A 33 -1.11 -7.67 25.26
N VAL A 34 -2.37 -7.96 25.01
CA VAL A 34 -2.77 -9.23 24.44
C VAL A 34 -2.21 -9.26 23.01
N PRO A 35 -1.39 -10.25 22.64
CA PRO A 35 -0.89 -10.37 21.29
C PRO A 35 -2.08 -10.37 20.32
N ALA A 36 -2.01 -9.56 19.27
CA ALA A 36 -3.05 -9.52 18.25
C ALA A 36 -3.34 -10.94 17.76
N PRO A 37 -4.61 -11.37 17.70
CA PRO A 37 -4.92 -12.70 17.21
C PRO A 37 -4.36 -12.85 15.80
N ASP A 38 -3.66 -13.94 15.61
CA ASP A 38 -2.98 -14.26 14.36
C ASP A 38 -4.03 -14.44 13.25
N LEU A 39 -4.11 -13.46 12.35
CA LEU A 39 -5.08 -13.44 11.23
C LEU A 39 -4.83 -14.57 10.21
N ALA A 40 -3.87 -15.46 10.45
CA ALA A 40 -3.59 -16.61 9.61
C ALA A 40 -4.43 -17.85 9.94
N SER A 41 -5.10 -17.93 11.09
CA SER A 41 -6.02 -19.03 11.40
C SER A 41 -7.43 -18.77 10.89
N ASP A 42 -7.57 -18.58 9.59
CA ASP A 42 -8.84 -18.32 8.87
C ASP A 42 -9.84 -19.50 8.89
N GLN A 43 -9.60 -20.54 9.66
CA GLN A 43 -10.49 -21.73 9.67
C GLN A 43 -11.87 -21.51 10.32
N GLN A 44 -12.14 -20.34 10.91
CA GLN A 44 -13.45 -20.04 11.52
C GLN A 44 -14.18 -18.81 10.98
N LEU A 45 -13.73 -18.21 9.88
CA LEU A 45 -14.47 -17.10 9.29
C LEU A 45 -15.73 -17.60 8.57
N CYS A 46 -16.87 -17.45 9.22
CA CYS A 46 -18.19 -17.70 8.66
C CYS A 46 -18.37 -17.04 7.30
N LEU A 47 -18.67 -17.85 6.29
CA LEU A 47 -19.01 -17.36 4.95
C LEU A 47 -20.45 -16.86 4.92
N PHE A 48 -20.59 -15.56 4.81
CA PHE A 48 -21.88 -14.90 4.81
C PHE A 48 -22.62 -15.01 3.48
N THR A 49 -23.85 -15.47 3.56
CA THR A 49 -24.85 -15.36 2.50
C THR A 49 -25.53 -14.00 2.59
N GLY A 50 -25.66 -13.26 1.47
CA GLY A 50 -26.10 -11.86 1.37
C GLY A 50 -27.50 -11.52 1.87
N THR A 51 -27.85 -11.92 3.08
CA THR A 51 -29.02 -11.48 3.85
C THR A 51 -28.55 -10.61 5.01
N ASN A 52 -29.37 -9.68 5.43
CA ASN A 52 -29.10 -8.65 6.46
C ASN A 52 -28.75 -9.18 7.86
N MET A 53 -28.56 -10.48 8.05
CA MET A 53 -28.11 -11.09 9.28
C MET A 53 -27.00 -12.09 9.02
N SER A 54 -25.96 -12.03 9.81
CA SER A 54 -24.98 -13.10 9.93
C SER A 54 -25.68 -14.38 10.38
N PRO A 55 -25.47 -15.54 9.71
CA PRO A 55 -26.03 -16.81 10.17
C PRO A 55 -25.59 -17.22 11.58
N CYS A 56 -24.49 -16.65 12.07
CA CYS A 56 -23.96 -16.91 13.43
C CYS A 56 -24.38 -15.87 14.46
N GLY A 57 -25.20 -14.87 14.10
CA GLY A 57 -25.56 -13.77 15.02
C GLY A 57 -24.42 -12.81 15.32
N CYS A 58 -23.30 -12.86 14.58
CA CYS A 58 -22.18 -11.95 14.76
C CYS A 58 -22.56 -10.52 14.36
N PRO A 59 -22.13 -9.51 15.11
CA PRO A 59 -22.41 -8.12 14.78
C PRO A 59 -21.82 -7.73 13.41
N LYS A 60 -22.54 -6.88 12.68
CA LYS A 60 -22.05 -6.36 11.40
C LYS A 60 -20.91 -5.38 11.66
N LEU A 61 -19.71 -5.69 11.17
CA LEU A 61 -18.62 -4.74 11.05
C LEU A 61 -18.81 -3.93 9.76
N GLU A 62 -19.29 -2.71 9.92
CA GLU A 62 -19.60 -1.83 8.80
C GLU A 62 -19.09 -0.42 9.07
N ALA A 63 -18.34 0.15 8.13
CA ALA A 63 -17.99 1.56 8.18
C ALA A 63 -19.17 2.38 7.67
N GLU A 64 -19.68 3.27 8.51
CA GLU A 64 -20.78 4.17 8.16
C GLU A 64 -20.29 5.62 8.17
N PRO A 65 -20.73 6.44 7.21
CA PRO A 65 -20.39 7.84 7.20
C PRO A 65 -21.13 8.58 8.34
N ILE A 66 -20.53 9.65 8.84
CA ILE A 66 -21.16 10.59 9.74
C ILE A 66 -21.73 11.74 8.92
N LEU A 67 -23.02 12.04 9.08
CA LEU A 67 -23.74 12.95 8.21
C LEU A 67 -23.98 14.34 8.80
N ASN A 68 -23.75 14.54 10.12
CA ASN A 68 -23.97 15.81 10.80
C ASN A 68 -23.21 15.92 12.12
N ASN A 69 -23.14 17.13 12.67
CA ASN A 69 -22.44 17.44 13.93
C ASN A 69 -23.00 16.69 15.15
N ARG A 70 -24.31 16.44 15.19
CA ARG A 70 -24.90 15.67 16.29
C ARG A 70 -24.38 14.24 16.32
N GLN A 71 -24.25 13.59 15.17
CA GLN A 71 -23.65 12.25 15.07
C GLN A 71 -22.16 12.29 15.41
N LEU A 72 -21.43 13.29 14.91
CA LEU A 72 -19.99 13.43 15.17
C LEU A 72 -19.70 13.64 16.67
N LEU A 73 -20.34 14.62 17.28
CA LEU A 73 -20.14 14.93 18.69
C LEU A 73 -20.75 13.90 19.63
N GLY A 74 -21.77 13.17 19.18
CA GLY A 74 -22.41 12.09 19.91
C GLY A 74 -21.71 10.74 19.80
N PHE A 75 -20.65 10.64 18.99
CA PHE A 75 -19.89 9.40 18.85
C PHE A 75 -19.20 9.04 20.17
N GLN A 76 -19.54 7.87 20.70
CA GLN A 76 -18.96 7.31 21.92
C GLN A 76 -18.77 5.81 21.72
N VAL A 77 -17.59 5.32 22.07
CA VAL A 77 -17.30 3.89 22.13
C VAL A 77 -18.00 3.34 23.38
N ARG A 78 -18.92 2.38 23.22
CA ARG A 78 -19.62 1.72 24.31
C ARG A 78 -18.95 0.39 24.61
N SER A 79 -19.04 -0.07 25.84
CA SER A 79 -18.40 -1.34 26.28
C SER A 79 -18.87 -2.60 25.55
N HIS A 80 -19.99 -2.53 24.84
CA HIS A 80 -20.55 -3.62 24.04
C HIS A 80 -20.39 -3.41 22.54
N ASP A 81 -19.77 -2.29 22.11
CA ASP A 81 -19.44 -2.05 20.70
C ASP A 81 -18.33 -3.02 20.29
N ILE A 82 -18.30 -3.33 19.01
CA ILE A 82 -17.25 -4.17 18.45
C ILE A 82 -15.91 -3.44 18.60
N ASP A 83 -14.93 -4.12 19.15
CA ASP A 83 -13.56 -3.62 19.16
C ASP A 83 -12.95 -3.72 17.76
N TRP A 84 -12.87 -2.60 17.08
CA TRP A 84 -12.28 -2.51 15.73
C TRP A 84 -10.80 -2.90 15.69
N LYS A 85 -10.10 -2.79 16.81
CA LYS A 85 -8.69 -3.21 16.93
C LYS A 85 -8.50 -4.70 16.66
N LEU A 86 -9.55 -5.52 16.85
CA LEU A 86 -9.52 -6.95 16.52
C LEU A 86 -9.60 -7.22 15.02
N PHE A 87 -10.03 -6.24 14.22
CA PHE A 87 -10.32 -6.40 12.80
C PHE A 87 -9.50 -5.48 11.89
N VAL A 88 -8.75 -4.56 12.47
CA VAL A 88 -7.88 -3.64 11.74
C VAL A 88 -6.45 -3.85 12.20
N ARG A 89 -5.59 -4.23 11.29
CA ARG A 89 -4.14 -4.32 11.51
C ARG A 89 -3.60 -2.93 11.85
N PRO A 90 -2.83 -2.74 12.93
CA PRO A 90 -2.13 -1.49 13.17
C PRO A 90 -1.19 -1.15 12.01
N LEU A 91 -1.06 0.13 11.71
CA LEU A 91 -0.06 0.60 10.76
C LEU A 91 1.35 0.34 11.31
N ASP A 92 2.15 -0.38 10.56
CA ASP A 92 3.57 -0.58 10.83
C ASP A 92 4.39 0.08 9.70
N ALA A 93 4.85 1.31 9.95
CA ALA A 93 5.66 2.02 8.97
C ALA A 93 7.01 1.35 8.70
N GLN A 94 7.49 0.42 9.57
CA GLN A 94 8.72 -0.33 9.37
C GLN A 94 8.58 -1.47 8.33
N VAL A 95 7.38 -1.72 7.83
CA VAL A 95 7.17 -2.67 6.71
C VAL A 95 7.92 -2.23 5.46
N ARG A 96 8.08 -0.91 5.27
CA ARG A 96 8.74 -0.32 4.11
C ARG A 96 9.91 0.57 4.49
N GLY A 97 10.93 0.59 3.63
CA GLY A 97 12.11 1.45 3.75
C GLY A 97 11.94 2.82 3.09
N GLU A 98 13.02 3.59 3.08
CA GLU A 98 13.07 4.90 2.44
C GLU A 98 12.81 4.79 0.93
N PRO A 99 12.01 5.70 0.35
CA PRO A 99 11.63 5.63 -1.04
C PRO A 99 12.81 5.89 -1.98
N VAL A 100 12.84 5.18 -3.11
CA VAL A 100 13.86 5.31 -4.15
C VAL A 100 13.22 5.52 -5.52
N TYR A 101 13.93 6.19 -6.43
CA TYR A 101 13.52 6.31 -7.84
C TYR A 101 14.21 5.24 -8.67
N LEU A 102 13.45 4.61 -9.58
CA LEU A 102 13.93 3.57 -10.49
C LEU A 102 13.85 4.09 -11.92
N ASP A 103 14.98 4.14 -12.61
CA ASP A 103 15.04 4.57 -14.02
C ASP A 103 14.38 3.54 -14.95
N ARG A 104 14.52 2.22 -14.63
CA ARG A 104 13.90 1.10 -15.33
C ARG A 104 13.25 0.16 -14.33
N GLN A 105 11.95 0.20 -14.27
CA GLN A 105 11.16 -0.39 -13.18
C GLN A 105 11.28 -1.91 -13.10
N SER A 106 11.15 -2.58 -14.22
CA SER A 106 11.09 -4.05 -14.29
C SER A 106 12.43 -4.70 -14.63
N ASP A 107 13.44 -3.94 -15.04
CA ASP A 107 14.74 -4.50 -15.36
C ASP A 107 15.49 -4.89 -14.09
N PHE A 108 15.68 -6.20 -13.92
CA PHE A 108 16.32 -6.75 -12.73
C PHE A 108 17.82 -6.49 -12.67
N LEU A 109 18.48 -6.40 -13.81
CA LEU A 109 19.92 -6.21 -13.93
C LEU A 109 20.35 -4.74 -13.87
N SER A 110 19.41 -3.81 -13.93
CA SER A 110 19.74 -2.40 -13.89
C SER A 110 19.98 -1.92 -12.46
N ASN A 111 21.17 -1.38 -12.21
CA ASN A 111 21.58 -0.80 -10.91
C ASN A 111 21.00 0.59 -10.65
N TYR A 112 19.85 0.92 -11.19
CA TYR A 112 19.28 2.26 -11.19
C TYR A 112 18.41 2.53 -9.95
N ARG A 113 19.02 2.40 -8.76
CA ARG A 113 18.47 2.98 -7.54
C ARG A 113 19.06 4.36 -7.34
N ARG A 114 18.22 5.35 -7.27
CA ARG A 114 18.62 6.66 -6.74
C ARG A 114 17.96 6.83 -5.39
N THR A 115 18.77 6.89 -4.33
CA THR A 115 18.25 7.24 -3.01
C THR A 115 17.65 8.64 -3.09
N VAL A 116 16.44 8.81 -2.59
CA VAL A 116 15.83 10.12 -2.51
C VAL A 116 16.65 10.97 -1.54
N ASN A 117 17.20 12.08 -2.03
CA ASN A 117 17.75 13.08 -1.14
C ASN A 117 16.61 13.59 -0.24
N ARG A 118 16.75 13.52 1.07
CA ARG A 118 15.75 13.99 2.05
C ARG A 118 15.26 15.41 1.76
N ASN A 119 16.10 16.25 1.17
CA ASN A 119 15.75 17.62 0.77
C ASN A 119 14.95 17.69 -0.53
N ASN A 120 14.81 16.59 -1.28
CA ASN A 120 14.07 16.51 -2.54
C ASN A 120 13.10 15.33 -2.54
N ARG A 121 12.58 14.96 -1.36
CA ARG A 121 11.53 13.97 -1.22
C ARG A 121 10.26 14.49 -1.88
N ARG A 122 9.63 13.66 -2.68
CA ARG A 122 8.28 13.90 -3.22
C ARG A 122 7.39 12.78 -2.72
N GLU A 123 6.20 13.14 -2.32
CA GLU A 123 5.22 12.20 -1.77
C GLU A 123 4.04 12.04 -2.73
N LEU A 124 3.37 10.90 -2.66
CA LEU A 124 2.16 10.62 -3.42
C LEU A 124 0.98 10.45 -2.47
N LEU A 125 0.00 11.35 -2.59
CA LEU A 125 -1.33 11.22 -2.02
C LEU A 125 -2.26 10.63 -3.07
N VAL A 126 -2.94 9.54 -2.78
CA VAL A 126 -3.98 8.96 -3.64
C VAL A 126 -5.34 9.20 -2.99
N CYS A 127 -6.18 10.00 -3.61
CA CYS A 127 -7.58 10.17 -3.23
C CYS A 127 -8.42 9.20 -4.05
N HIS A 128 -8.78 8.06 -3.46
CA HIS A 128 -9.48 6.98 -4.13
C HIS A 128 -11.00 7.19 -4.03
N ASP A 129 -11.51 7.93 -4.98
CA ASP A 129 -12.94 8.12 -5.18
C ASP A 129 -13.53 6.95 -5.97
N MET A 130 -14.65 6.41 -5.51
CA MET A 130 -15.40 5.32 -6.11
C MET A 130 -16.83 5.77 -6.34
N MET A 131 -17.04 6.67 -7.32
CA MET A 131 -18.32 7.31 -7.63
C MET A 131 -18.90 8.12 -6.45
N GLY A 132 -18.05 8.64 -5.59
CA GLY A 132 -18.38 9.60 -4.52
C GLY A 132 -19.05 9.02 -3.28
N ASN A 133 -19.13 7.70 -3.13
CA ASN A 133 -19.86 7.12 -2.00
C ASN A 133 -19.27 5.78 -1.53
N TYR A 134 -19.78 5.30 -0.37
CA TYR A 134 -19.55 3.94 0.10
C TYR A 134 -20.25 2.92 -0.80
N LEU A 135 -19.56 1.80 -1.03
CA LEU A 135 -20.10 0.66 -1.77
C LEU A 135 -20.20 -0.58 -0.84
N ALA A 136 -20.19 -1.77 -1.43
CA ALA A 136 -20.21 -3.02 -0.66
C ALA A 136 -18.93 -3.24 0.18
N ASP A 137 -17.85 -2.55 -0.14
CA ASP A 137 -16.56 -2.51 0.56
C ASP A 137 -16.65 -1.95 2.00
N ARG A 138 -17.71 -1.21 2.34
CA ARG A 138 -17.98 -0.74 3.71
C ARG A 138 -18.16 -1.87 4.71
N HIS A 139 -18.57 -3.05 4.27
CA HIS A 139 -18.70 -4.23 5.11
C HIS A 139 -17.36 -4.97 5.23
N TYR A 140 -17.03 -5.47 6.41
CA TYR A 140 -15.78 -6.21 6.65
C TYR A 140 -15.59 -7.40 5.70
N HIS A 141 -16.65 -8.17 5.46
CA HIS A 141 -16.63 -9.29 4.51
C HIS A 141 -16.94 -8.89 3.07
N SER A 142 -17.12 -7.61 2.83
CA SER A 142 -17.40 -6.96 1.55
C SER A 142 -18.52 -7.62 0.75
N SER A 143 -18.19 -8.27 -0.35
CA SER A 143 -19.19 -8.83 -1.28
C SER A 143 -18.76 -10.17 -1.86
N ARG A 144 -19.68 -10.82 -2.58
CA ARG A 144 -19.41 -12.02 -3.39
C ARG A 144 -18.91 -11.68 -4.80
N LYS A 145 -18.61 -10.43 -5.05
CA LYS A 145 -18.08 -9.95 -6.33
C LYS A 145 -16.57 -9.98 -6.26
N TYR A 146 -15.90 -10.61 -7.19
CA TYR A 146 -14.44 -10.60 -7.22
C TYR A 146 -13.88 -9.48 -8.10
N ASP A 147 -14.71 -8.80 -8.87
CA ASP A 147 -14.37 -7.80 -9.89
C ASP A 147 -14.69 -6.34 -9.47
N ASP A 148 -14.72 -6.05 -8.17
CA ASP A 148 -15.00 -4.71 -7.65
C ASP A 148 -13.75 -3.81 -7.59
N TYR A 149 -13.88 -2.58 -7.11
CA TYR A 149 -12.79 -1.62 -6.96
C TYR A 149 -11.65 -2.17 -6.12
N ARG A 150 -10.43 -2.12 -6.64
CA ARG A 150 -9.20 -2.63 -5.99
C ARG A 150 -8.06 -1.67 -6.20
N PHE A 151 -7.13 -1.69 -5.27
CA PHE A 151 -5.88 -0.96 -5.37
C PHE A 151 -4.70 -1.90 -5.09
N MET A 152 -3.61 -1.83 -5.89
CA MET A 152 -2.51 -2.78 -5.82
C MET A 152 -1.13 -2.12 -5.80
N HIS A 153 -1.02 -0.84 -6.15
CA HIS A 153 0.27 -0.15 -6.36
C HIS A 153 0.74 0.61 -5.12
N TRP A 154 0.65 -0.04 -3.95
CA TRP A 154 0.92 0.55 -2.64
C TRP A 154 2.35 1.06 -2.46
N SER A 155 3.34 0.42 -3.09
CA SER A 155 4.76 0.79 -2.93
C SER A 155 5.10 2.19 -3.46
N ALA A 156 4.22 2.81 -4.25
CA ALA A 156 4.38 4.19 -4.71
C ALA A 156 3.64 5.21 -3.85
N VAL A 157 2.81 4.79 -2.90
CA VAL A 157 1.87 5.66 -2.18
C VAL A 157 2.43 6.04 -0.82
N ASP A 158 2.44 7.33 -0.49
CA ASP A 158 2.78 7.84 0.85
C ASP A 158 1.54 7.97 1.73
N TYR A 159 0.41 8.41 1.15
CA TYR A 159 -0.88 8.52 1.84
C TYR A 159 -2.00 8.04 0.93
N PHE A 160 -2.89 7.22 1.47
CA PHE A 160 -4.10 6.79 0.78
C PHE A 160 -5.31 7.43 1.45
N CYS A 161 -6.14 8.14 0.70
CA CYS A 161 -7.37 8.73 1.19
C CYS A 161 -8.56 7.96 0.61
N TYR A 162 -9.35 7.32 1.48
CA TYR A 162 -10.65 6.79 1.11
C TYR A 162 -11.63 7.95 0.98
N PHE A 163 -11.99 8.26 -0.26
CA PHE A 163 -12.75 9.47 -0.55
C PHE A 163 -14.24 9.18 -0.75
N SER A 164 -15.11 9.95 -0.10
CA SER A 164 -16.52 10.01 -0.40
C SER A 164 -17.07 11.42 -0.13
N HIS A 165 -18.20 11.79 -0.73
CA HIS A 165 -18.85 13.09 -0.55
C HIS A 165 -19.71 13.17 0.73
N ASN A 166 -19.50 12.29 1.70
CA ASN A 166 -20.16 12.40 3.01
C ASN A 166 -19.46 13.43 3.90
N TYR A 167 -20.19 14.00 4.87
CA TYR A 167 -19.67 15.01 5.79
C TYR A 167 -18.40 14.55 6.52
N VAL A 168 -18.44 13.33 7.11
CA VAL A 168 -17.23 12.67 7.62
C VAL A 168 -17.18 11.24 7.09
N THR A 169 -16.10 10.89 6.45
CA THR A 169 -15.84 9.58 5.87
C THR A 169 -14.90 8.78 6.73
N ILE A 170 -15.33 7.62 7.20
CA ILE A 170 -14.54 6.64 7.94
C ILE A 170 -14.07 5.57 6.95
N PRO A 171 -12.75 5.37 6.77
CA PRO A 171 -12.25 4.34 5.86
C PRO A 171 -12.69 2.93 6.31
N PRO A 172 -13.21 2.07 5.40
CA PRO A 172 -13.57 0.70 5.73
C PRO A 172 -12.36 -0.16 6.11
N SER A 173 -12.57 -1.12 7.03
CA SER A 173 -11.53 -2.01 7.56
C SER A 173 -10.78 -2.81 6.48
N GLY A 174 -11.43 -3.18 5.39
CA GLY A 174 -10.80 -3.85 4.26
C GLY A 174 -9.68 -3.01 3.64
N TRP A 175 -9.94 -1.73 3.39
CA TRP A 175 -8.97 -0.77 2.85
C TRP A 175 -7.84 -0.46 3.83
N LEU A 176 -8.19 -0.31 5.14
CA LEU A 176 -7.20 -0.12 6.19
C LEU A 176 -6.22 -1.30 6.24
N ASN A 177 -6.74 -2.52 6.29
CA ASN A 177 -5.90 -3.73 6.34
C ASN A 177 -4.99 -3.88 5.12
N ALA A 178 -5.50 -3.58 3.91
CA ALA A 178 -4.70 -3.64 2.69
C ALA A 178 -3.58 -2.59 2.71
N ALA A 179 -3.89 -1.33 3.04
CA ALA A 179 -2.92 -0.24 3.12
C ALA A 179 -1.88 -0.46 4.22
N HIS A 180 -2.31 -0.80 5.44
CA HIS A 180 -1.42 -1.02 6.59
C HIS A 180 -0.49 -2.22 6.40
N ARG A 181 -0.95 -3.28 5.72
CA ARG A 181 -0.07 -4.40 5.33
C ARG A 181 1.11 -3.94 4.48
N HIS A 182 0.91 -2.89 3.70
CA HIS A 182 1.94 -2.29 2.84
C HIS A 182 2.65 -1.08 3.49
N GLY A 183 2.37 -0.77 4.77
CA GLY A 183 2.94 0.34 5.50
C GLY A 183 2.43 1.72 5.04
N VAL A 184 1.24 1.79 4.47
CA VAL A 184 0.64 3.03 3.94
C VAL A 184 -0.39 3.58 4.92
N PRO A 185 -0.22 4.82 5.44
CA PRO A 185 -1.22 5.51 6.24
C PRO A 185 -2.48 5.81 5.43
N VAL A 186 -3.63 5.72 6.09
CA VAL A 186 -4.94 5.96 5.47
C VAL A 186 -5.61 7.18 6.08
N LEU A 187 -6.16 8.04 5.21
CA LEU A 187 -6.91 9.22 5.59
C LEU A 187 -8.40 9.02 5.30
N GLY A 188 -9.24 9.45 6.24
CA GLY A 188 -10.63 9.73 5.97
C GLY A 188 -10.82 11.13 5.40
N THR A 189 -12.07 11.53 5.11
CA THR A 189 -12.40 12.89 4.65
C THR A 189 -13.31 13.60 5.64
N TYR A 190 -13.07 14.90 5.81
CA TYR A 190 -14.02 15.85 6.36
C TYR A 190 -14.42 16.81 5.24
N ILE A 191 -15.68 16.77 4.82
CA ILE A 191 -16.17 17.51 3.64
C ILE A 191 -17.33 18.42 4.04
N ALA A 192 -17.19 19.71 3.77
CA ALA A 192 -18.25 20.69 3.90
C ALA A 192 -18.50 21.35 2.54
N GLU A 193 -19.51 20.89 1.81
CA GLU A 193 -19.84 21.34 0.46
C GLU A 193 -21.20 22.04 0.40
N GLY A 194 -21.28 23.07 -0.44
CA GLY A 194 -22.52 23.78 -0.75
C GLY A 194 -23.22 24.36 0.49
N THR A 195 -24.53 24.58 0.39
CA THR A 195 -25.32 25.20 1.46
C THR A 195 -25.45 24.31 2.70
N ALA A 196 -25.56 23.00 2.53
CA ALA A 196 -25.68 22.06 3.64
C ALA A 196 -24.37 22.00 4.44
N GLY A 197 -23.24 21.86 3.74
CA GLY A 197 -21.90 21.86 4.36
C GLY A 197 -21.60 23.18 5.07
N SER A 198 -21.98 24.33 4.46
CA SER A 198 -21.83 25.64 5.10
C SER A 198 -22.56 25.73 6.45
N LYS A 199 -23.76 25.20 6.56
CA LYS A 199 -24.51 25.17 7.84
C LYS A 199 -23.79 24.35 8.89
N LEU A 200 -23.38 23.11 8.53
CA LEU A 200 -22.67 22.22 9.45
C LEU A 200 -21.34 22.84 9.93
N LEU A 201 -20.59 23.45 9.00
CA LEU A 201 -19.32 24.11 9.31
C LEU A 201 -19.52 25.33 10.21
N HIS A 202 -20.56 26.14 10.01
CA HIS A 202 -20.83 27.29 10.88
C HIS A 202 -21.19 26.89 12.30
N GLU A 203 -21.80 25.73 12.53
CA GLU A 203 -21.99 25.18 13.88
C GLU A 203 -20.65 24.82 14.53
N VAL A 204 -19.72 24.23 13.78
CA VAL A 204 -18.36 23.90 14.25
C VAL A 204 -17.59 25.17 14.59
N LEU A 205 -17.68 26.19 13.75
CA LEU A 205 -16.94 27.45 13.88
C LEU A 205 -17.59 28.49 14.79
N ALA A 206 -18.71 28.14 15.48
CA ALA A 206 -19.46 29.09 16.31
C ALA A 206 -18.66 29.62 17.50
N SER A 207 -17.75 28.83 18.06
CA SER A 207 -16.86 29.22 19.16
C SER A 207 -15.60 28.36 19.20
N VAL A 208 -14.59 28.80 19.93
CA VAL A 208 -13.35 28.03 20.19
C VAL A 208 -13.68 26.68 20.82
N GLU A 209 -14.59 26.65 21.79
CA GLU A 209 -15.03 25.42 22.45
C GLU A 209 -15.69 24.44 21.48
N SER A 210 -16.50 24.93 20.52
CA SER A 210 -17.13 24.10 19.49
C SER A 210 -16.06 23.49 18.57
N VAL A 211 -15.06 24.26 18.17
CA VAL A 211 -13.90 23.78 17.41
C VAL A 211 -13.19 22.65 18.15
N GLN A 212 -12.83 22.88 19.43
CA GLN A 212 -12.12 21.90 20.25
C GLN A 212 -12.90 20.59 20.41
N ARG A 213 -14.20 20.66 20.70
CA ARG A 213 -15.05 19.47 20.79
C ARG A 213 -15.08 18.69 19.47
N THR A 214 -15.12 19.38 18.35
CA THR A 214 -15.10 18.74 17.04
C THR A 214 -13.76 18.06 16.76
N VAL A 215 -12.65 18.72 17.06
CA VAL A 215 -11.30 18.16 16.93
C VAL A 215 -11.13 16.89 17.75
N ILE A 216 -11.58 16.92 19.03
CA ILE A 216 -11.55 15.74 19.92
C ILE A 216 -12.39 14.60 19.33
N ALA A 217 -13.59 14.88 18.84
CA ALA A 217 -14.46 13.86 18.25
C ALA A 217 -13.81 13.23 17.00
N MET A 218 -13.23 14.03 16.11
CA MET A 218 -12.52 13.54 14.92
C MET A 218 -11.29 12.70 15.28
N THR A 219 -10.51 13.11 16.29
CA THR A 219 -9.37 12.33 16.78
C THR A 219 -9.79 10.99 17.36
N ARG A 220 -10.90 10.96 18.12
CA ARG A 220 -11.48 9.70 18.64
C ARG A 220 -11.88 8.73 17.52
N LEU A 221 -12.39 9.24 16.40
CA LEU A 221 -12.70 8.39 15.23
C LEU A 221 -11.43 7.74 14.69
N CYS A 222 -10.33 8.49 14.50
CA CYS A 222 -9.06 7.92 14.08
C CYS A 222 -8.60 6.80 15.01
N LEU A 223 -8.59 7.05 16.32
CA LEU A 223 -8.13 6.09 17.33
C LEU A 223 -9.02 4.84 17.43
N HIS A 224 -10.33 5.01 17.27
CA HIS A 224 -11.28 3.89 17.35
C HIS A 224 -11.25 3.01 16.09
N PHE A 225 -11.26 3.63 14.90
CA PHE A 225 -11.32 2.90 13.65
C PHE A 225 -9.94 2.53 13.10
N GLY A 226 -8.86 3.07 13.68
CA GLY A 226 -7.48 2.71 13.35
C GLY A 226 -6.98 3.30 12.03
N PHE A 227 -7.26 4.56 11.73
CA PHE A 227 -6.75 5.28 10.56
C PHE A 227 -6.01 6.57 10.96
N GLU A 228 -5.17 7.13 10.08
CA GLU A 228 -4.11 8.05 10.47
C GLU A 228 -4.45 9.53 10.26
N GLY A 229 -5.66 9.87 9.89
CA GLY A 229 -6.01 11.30 9.83
C GLY A 229 -6.97 11.69 8.72
N TRP A 230 -6.82 12.92 8.20
CA TRP A 230 -7.88 13.58 7.47
C TRP A 230 -7.42 14.32 6.23
N LEU A 231 -8.17 14.20 5.15
CA LEU A 231 -8.24 15.18 4.09
C LEU A 231 -9.42 16.13 4.40
N VAL A 232 -9.11 17.40 4.66
CA VAL A 232 -10.11 18.42 4.99
C VAL A 232 -10.45 19.20 3.73
N ASN A 233 -11.70 19.09 3.28
CA ASN A 233 -12.24 19.75 2.11
C ASN A 233 -13.41 20.67 2.49
N VAL A 234 -13.24 21.99 2.32
CA VAL A 234 -14.25 23.01 2.61
C VAL A 234 -14.63 23.72 1.32
N GLU A 235 -15.59 23.14 0.58
CA GLU A 235 -16.09 23.72 -0.68
C GLU A 235 -17.42 24.45 -0.48
N CYS A 236 -17.40 25.39 0.46
CA CYS A 236 -18.52 26.30 0.73
C CYS A 236 -18.02 27.64 1.23
N GLN A 237 -18.86 28.67 1.08
CA GLN A 237 -18.54 30.00 1.62
C GLN A 237 -18.54 29.97 3.15
N VAL A 238 -17.54 30.61 3.74
CA VAL A 238 -17.37 30.80 5.18
C VAL A 238 -17.51 32.27 5.50
N ARG A 239 -18.20 32.62 6.60
CA ARG A 239 -18.28 34.01 7.03
C ARG A 239 -16.92 34.53 7.44
N THR A 240 -16.58 35.77 7.07
CA THR A 240 -15.29 36.37 7.37
C THR A 240 -15.00 36.37 8.88
N GLU A 241 -16.02 36.57 9.73
CA GLU A 241 -15.88 36.55 11.19
C GLU A 241 -15.56 35.16 11.74
N ALA A 242 -15.89 34.08 11.00
CA ALA A 242 -15.61 32.70 11.39
C ALA A 242 -14.22 32.20 10.89
N MET A 243 -13.53 32.97 10.06
CA MET A 243 -12.23 32.57 9.52
C MET A 243 -11.15 32.31 10.59
N PRO A 244 -11.05 33.11 11.68
CA PRO A 244 -10.11 32.78 12.77
C PRO A 244 -10.38 31.38 13.36
N ASN A 245 -11.66 31.00 13.53
CA ASN A 245 -12.03 29.68 14.05
C ASN A 245 -11.78 28.57 13.01
N LEU A 246 -11.85 28.86 11.72
CA LEU A 246 -11.48 27.88 10.68
C LEU A 246 -9.97 27.59 10.69
N TYR A 247 -9.14 28.61 10.83
CA TYR A 247 -7.69 28.41 10.97
C TYR A 247 -7.37 27.64 12.25
N LEU A 248 -8.02 28.00 13.37
CA LEU A 248 -7.89 27.28 14.62
C LEU A 248 -8.31 25.81 14.47
N PHE A 249 -9.41 25.54 13.77
CA PHE A 249 -9.88 24.17 13.52
C PHE A 249 -8.83 23.34 12.78
N VAL A 250 -8.26 23.86 11.71
CA VAL A 250 -7.26 23.12 10.93
C VAL A 250 -5.97 22.91 11.72
N ASP A 251 -5.48 23.95 12.41
CA ASP A 251 -4.24 23.86 13.20
C ASP A 251 -4.39 22.94 14.42
N GLU A 252 -5.49 23.07 15.18
CA GLU A 252 -5.76 22.20 16.31
C GLU A 252 -5.96 20.74 15.86
N LEU A 253 -6.69 20.52 14.77
CA LEU A 253 -6.88 19.19 14.21
C LEU A 253 -5.53 18.56 13.81
N ARG A 254 -4.66 19.34 13.14
CA ARG A 254 -3.29 18.93 12.83
C ARG A 254 -2.52 18.55 14.08
N ARG A 255 -2.46 19.47 15.04
CA ARG A 255 -1.66 19.31 16.25
C ARG A 255 -2.12 18.13 17.11
N VAL A 256 -3.43 17.99 17.33
CA VAL A 256 -3.99 16.90 18.14
C VAL A 256 -3.84 15.57 17.43
N THR A 257 -4.11 15.51 16.11
CA THR A 257 -3.93 14.29 15.33
C THR A 257 -2.45 13.86 15.32
N GLU A 258 -1.51 14.77 15.11
CA GLU A 258 -0.07 14.47 15.13
C GLU A 258 0.41 13.93 16.49
N THR A 259 -0.18 14.42 17.59
CA THR A 259 0.23 14.04 18.96
C THR A 259 -0.42 12.74 19.42
N GLN A 260 -1.67 12.49 19.05
CA GLN A 260 -2.49 11.40 19.61
C GLN A 260 -2.57 10.18 18.69
N VAL A 261 -2.50 10.39 17.38
CA VAL A 261 -2.67 9.32 16.39
C VAL A 261 -1.28 8.94 15.84
N PRO A 262 -0.84 7.68 15.98
CA PRO A 262 0.41 7.24 15.38
C PRO A 262 0.42 7.54 13.88
N TYR A 263 1.49 8.20 13.40
CA TYR A 263 1.64 8.66 12.01
C TYR A 263 0.58 9.67 11.55
N GLY A 264 -0.06 10.37 12.48
CA GLY A 264 -1.17 11.29 12.24
C GLY A 264 -0.90 12.35 11.21
N ARG A 265 -1.85 12.57 10.28
CA ARG A 265 -1.73 13.56 9.18
C ARG A 265 -3.04 14.29 8.93
N VAL A 266 -2.92 15.56 8.61
CA VAL A 266 -4.03 16.41 8.17
C VAL A 266 -3.60 17.16 6.92
N ILE A 267 -4.30 16.93 5.82
CA ILE A 267 -4.08 17.58 4.52
C ILE A 267 -5.24 18.52 4.26
N TRP A 268 -4.95 19.75 3.89
CA TRP A 268 -5.94 20.73 3.46
C TRP A 268 -6.13 20.70 1.95
N TYR A 269 -7.37 20.80 1.48
CA TYR A 269 -7.66 20.97 0.05
C TYR A 269 -7.86 22.46 -0.30
N ASP A 270 -7.23 22.90 -1.39
CA ASP A 270 -7.29 24.27 -1.93
C ASP A 270 -8.71 24.62 -2.40
N SER A 271 -9.45 25.35 -1.59
CA SER A 271 -10.86 25.69 -1.83
C SER A 271 -11.20 27.09 -1.30
N VAL A 272 -11.38 27.25 0.00
CA VAL A 272 -11.68 28.52 0.66
C VAL A 272 -10.41 29.37 0.80
N ILE A 273 -10.52 30.67 0.53
CA ILE A 273 -9.43 31.64 0.71
C ILE A 273 -9.58 32.43 2.02
N ASN A 274 -8.59 33.26 2.32
CA ASN A 274 -8.42 33.98 3.58
C ASN A 274 -9.59 34.91 3.98
N ASN A 275 -10.44 35.35 3.07
CA ASN A 275 -11.64 36.14 3.34
C ASN A 275 -12.93 35.30 3.49
N GLY A 276 -12.84 33.97 3.33
CA GLY A 276 -13.95 33.03 3.43
C GLY A 276 -14.68 32.75 2.12
N GLU A 277 -14.29 33.34 1.01
CA GLU A 277 -14.83 33.02 -0.31
C GLU A 277 -14.36 31.65 -0.79
N LEU A 278 -15.24 30.90 -1.44
CA LEU A 278 -14.88 29.68 -2.17
C LEU A 278 -14.27 30.10 -3.52
N LEU A 279 -12.96 30.01 -3.62
CA LEU A 279 -12.22 30.39 -4.82
C LEU A 279 -10.92 29.60 -4.96
N TRP A 280 -10.95 28.49 -5.67
CA TRP A 280 -9.78 27.65 -5.94
C TRP A 280 -8.64 28.48 -6.53
N GLN A 281 -7.50 28.47 -5.85
CA GLN A 281 -6.35 29.24 -6.29
C GLN A 281 -5.53 28.53 -7.35
N ASN A 282 -5.57 27.19 -7.37
CA ASN A 282 -4.76 26.34 -8.25
C ASN A 282 -3.23 26.60 -8.11
N GLU A 283 -2.81 27.20 -7.03
CA GLU A 283 -1.44 27.51 -6.66
C GLU A 283 -1.35 27.83 -5.16
N LEU A 284 -0.16 27.80 -4.60
CA LEU A 284 0.08 28.35 -3.27
C LEU A 284 0.39 29.83 -3.39
N ASN A 285 -0.43 30.68 -2.76
CA ASN A 285 -0.26 32.12 -2.75
C ASN A 285 -0.70 32.77 -1.42
N GLU A 286 -0.74 34.09 -1.34
CA GLU A 286 -1.07 34.84 -0.12
C GLU A 286 -2.51 34.61 0.37
N ARG A 287 -3.42 34.10 -0.49
CA ARG A 287 -4.82 33.88 -0.13
C ARG A 287 -5.05 32.55 0.58
N ASN A 288 -4.17 31.55 0.37
CA ASN A 288 -4.33 30.20 0.96
C ASN A 288 -3.14 29.75 1.81
N VAL A 289 -2.05 30.52 1.87
CA VAL A 289 -0.84 30.16 2.63
C VAL A 289 -1.07 29.93 4.12
N GLN A 290 -2.09 30.53 4.74
CA GLN A 290 -2.40 30.31 6.14
C GLN A 290 -2.88 28.87 6.39
N PHE A 291 -3.65 28.28 5.48
CA PHE A 291 -4.04 26.87 5.56
C PHE A 291 -2.84 25.93 5.36
N PHE A 292 -1.93 26.30 4.47
CA PHE A 292 -0.67 25.56 4.30
C PHE A 292 0.18 25.56 5.58
N ARG A 293 0.21 26.67 6.33
CA ARG A 293 0.89 26.74 7.63
C ARG A 293 0.18 25.91 8.70
N ALA A 294 -1.16 25.91 8.69
CA ALA A 294 -1.99 25.24 9.68
C ALA A 294 -2.12 23.72 9.49
N SER A 295 -1.77 23.17 8.32
CA SER A 295 -1.88 21.76 7.98
C SER A 295 -0.51 21.07 7.83
N HIS A 296 -0.47 19.75 7.71
CA HIS A 296 0.77 19.03 7.37
C HIS A 296 1.14 19.21 5.90
N GLY A 297 0.16 19.43 5.04
CA GLY A 297 0.32 19.69 3.62
C GLY A 297 -0.95 20.21 2.98
N THR A 298 -0.83 20.75 1.78
CA THR A 298 -1.97 21.27 1.01
C THR A 298 -2.07 20.59 -0.33
N LEU A 299 -3.25 20.05 -0.63
CA LEU A 299 -3.62 19.54 -1.94
C LEU A 299 -4.18 20.70 -2.77
N ILE A 300 -3.43 21.09 -3.80
CA ILE A 300 -3.84 22.14 -4.75
C ILE A 300 -4.84 21.57 -5.74
N ASN A 301 -5.86 22.33 -6.08
CA ASN A 301 -6.86 21.96 -7.09
C ASN A 301 -6.21 21.75 -8.47
N TYR A 302 -6.95 21.16 -9.41
CA TYR A 302 -6.44 20.55 -10.64
C TYR A 302 -6.22 21.49 -11.82
N SER A 303 -6.65 22.76 -11.74
CA SER A 303 -6.61 23.70 -12.89
C SER A 303 -5.37 24.61 -12.93
N TRP A 304 -4.26 24.15 -12.37
CA TRP A 304 -2.97 24.85 -12.37
C TRP A 304 -2.29 24.81 -13.76
N ASN A 305 -1.30 25.69 -13.97
CA ASN A 305 -0.47 25.77 -15.16
C ASN A 305 1.00 26.04 -14.77
N ASP A 306 1.91 26.26 -15.74
CA ASP A 306 3.33 26.47 -15.45
C ASP A 306 3.58 27.74 -14.63
N ARG A 307 2.76 28.79 -14.81
CA ARG A 307 2.82 30.00 -13.98
C ARG A 307 2.40 29.69 -12.54
N SER A 308 1.35 28.91 -12.35
CA SER A 308 0.89 28.46 -11.03
C SER A 308 1.97 27.66 -10.31
N LEU A 309 2.69 26.76 -11.03
CA LEU A 309 3.83 26.03 -10.48
C LEU A 309 4.95 26.96 -10.04
N ALA A 310 5.31 27.96 -10.88
CA ALA A 310 6.35 28.94 -10.54
C ALA A 310 5.97 29.84 -9.35
N ASN A 311 4.70 30.29 -9.27
CA ASN A 311 4.19 31.07 -8.15
C ASN A 311 4.20 30.25 -6.84
N SER A 312 3.83 28.98 -6.91
CA SER A 312 3.87 28.06 -5.77
C SER A 312 5.31 27.83 -5.29
N GLU A 313 6.26 27.67 -6.21
CA GLU A 313 7.69 27.55 -5.88
C GLU A 313 8.21 28.80 -5.15
N ALA A 314 7.88 30.00 -5.64
CA ALA A 314 8.23 31.26 -4.99
C ALA A 314 7.58 31.39 -3.60
N SER A 315 6.36 30.89 -3.43
CA SER A 315 5.66 30.89 -2.13
C SER A 315 6.32 29.93 -1.15
N ILE A 316 6.67 28.71 -1.55
CA ILE A 316 7.41 27.73 -0.73
C ILE A 316 8.76 28.30 -0.28
N GLN A 317 9.48 29.01 -1.17
CA GLN A 317 10.75 29.66 -0.83
C GLN A 317 10.56 30.77 0.20
N ARG A 318 9.53 31.63 0.05
CA ARG A 318 9.19 32.65 1.03
C ARG A 318 8.85 32.09 2.41
N GLU A 319 8.10 30.99 2.43
CA GLU A 319 7.71 30.27 3.65
C GLU A 319 8.88 29.46 4.26
N LYS A 320 9.99 29.32 3.55
CA LYS A 320 11.11 28.43 3.92
C LYS A 320 10.64 27.01 4.24
N ALA A 321 9.62 26.56 3.52
CA ALA A 321 8.97 25.27 3.72
C ALA A 321 9.54 24.22 2.78
N ALA A 322 9.30 22.94 3.12
CA ALA A 322 9.70 21.83 2.27
C ALA A 322 8.70 21.68 1.09
N PRO A 323 9.18 21.59 -0.16
CA PRO A 323 8.32 21.48 -1.34
C PRO A 323 7.37 20.29 -1.31
N HIS A 324 7.76 19.18 -0.67
CA HIS A 324 6.93 17.98 -0.58
C HIS A 324 5.64 18.15 0.23
N ARG A 325 5.52 19.23 1.04
CA ARG A 325 4.26 19.56 1.73
C ARG A 325 3.17 20.08 0.78
N LEU A 326 3.52 20.39 -0.47
CA LEU A 326 2.57 20.87 -1.48
C LEU A 326 2.28 19.74 -2.47
N PHE A 327 1.06 19.25 -2.45
CA PHE A 327 0.55 18.22 -3.35
C PHE A 327 -0.17 18.88 -4.52
N MET A 328 0.45 18.85 -5.70
CA MET A 328 -0.20 19.36 -6.90
C MET A 328 -1.24 18.38 -7.40
N GLY A 329 -2.48 18.81 -7.52
CA GLY A 329 -3.60 17.96 -7.89
C GLY A 329 -3.51 17.46 -9.33
N LEU A 330 -3.79 16.16 -9.52
CA LEU A 330 -3.93 15.48 -10.79
C LEU A 330 -5.25 14.73 -10.79
N ASP A 331 -6.23 15.24 -11.54
CA ASP A 331 -7.51 14.57 -11.77
C ASP A 331 -7.38 13.56 -12.91
N VAL A 332 -7.60 12.28 -12.61
CA VAL A 332 -7.44 11.22 -13.62
C VAL A 332 -8.49 11.32 -14.74
N PHE A 333 -9.67 11.87 -14.47
CA PHE A 333 -10.67 12.16 -15.52
C PHE A 333 -10.24 13.25 -16.50
N GLY A 334 -9.30 14.11 -16.10
CA GLY A 334 -8.75 15.17 -16.95
C GLY A 334 -9.61 16.42 -17.01
N ARG A 335 -10.29 16.77 -15.91
CA ARG A 335 -11.16 17.96 -15.84
C ARG A 335 -10.40 19.29 -15.75
N GLY A 336 -9.15 19.28 -15.33
CA GLY A 336 -8.31 20.49 -15.22
C GLY A 336 -6.93 20.35 -15.85
N GLN A 337 -6.37 19.15 -15.82
CA GLN A 337 -5.06 18.79 -16.39
C GLN A 337 -5.19 17.66 -17.40
N LEU A 338 -4.05 17.29 -18.01
CA LEU A 338 -4.00 16.09 -18.85
C LEU A 338 -4.21 14.86 -17.96
N GLY A 339 -5.36 14.27 -18.05
CA GLY A 339 -5.74 13.06 -17.31
C GLY A 339 -5.66 11.79 -18.14
N ARG A 340 -6.36 10.74 -17.67
CA ARG A 340 -6.45 9.45 -18.35
C ARG A 340 -5.05 8.87 -18.61
N PHE A 341 -4.79 8.30 -19.77
CA PHE A 341 -3.45 7.80 -20.14
C PHE A 341 -2.40 8.89 -20.35
N ARG A 342 -2.78 10.17 -20.32
CA ARG A 342 -1.86 11.33 -20.39
C ARG A 342 -1.49 11.87 -19.00
N SER A 343 -1.97 11.28 -17.93
CA SER A 343 -1.65 11.65 -16.54
C SER A 343 -0.15 11.68 -16.27
N ALA A 344 0.62 10.80 -16.92
CA ALA A 344 2.08 10.76 -16.80
C ALA A 344 2.75 12.09 -17.20
N GLN A 345 2.21 12.81 -18.21
CA GLN A 345 2.74 14.10 -18.65
C GLN A 345 2.50 15.18 -17.59
N THR A 346 1.34 15.17 -16.96
CA THR A 346 1.00 16.06 -15.84
C THR A 346 1.90 15.77 -14.64
N LEU A 347 2.05 14.49 -14.27
CA LEU A 347 2.88 14.07 -13.15
C LEU A 347 4.38 14.42 -13.36
N ALA A 348 4.89 14.30 -14.58
CA ALA A 348 6.27 14.68 -14.90
C ALA A 348 6.51 16.18 -14.71
N ARG A 349 5.54 17.05 -15.02
CA ARG A 349 5.62 18.50 -14.77
C ARG A 349 5.66 18.83 -13.27
N ILE A 350 4.85 18.14 -12.45
CA ILE A 350 4.86 18.25 -11.00
C ILE A 350 6.24 17.84 -10.45
N ALA A 351 6.70 16.67 -10.88
CA ALA A 351 7.95 16.08 -10.45
C ALA A 351 9.18 16.94 -10.79
N ALA A 352 9.18 17.59 -11.97
CA ALA A 352 10.25 18.49 -12.42
C ALA A 352 10.45 19.69 -11.49
N ARG A 353 9.44 20.09 -10.71
CA ARG A 353 9.49 21.18 -9.74
C ARG A 353 9.74 20.73 -8.29
N GLY A 354 9.90 19.41 -8.07
CA GLY A 354 10.13 18.86 -6.73
C GLY A 354 8.89 18.84 -5.84
N PHE A 355 7.69 19.08 -6.37
CA PHE A 355 6.43 18.99 -5.63
C PHE A 355 5.95 17.55 -5.49
N SER A 356 5.18 17.30 -4.45
CA SER A 356 4.37 16.09 -4.28
C SER A 356 3.16 16.11 -5.21
N ALA A 357 2.57 14.95 -5.43
CA ALA A 357 1.39 14.83 -6.27
C ALA A 357 0.19 14.31 -5.47
N GLY A 358 -0.99 14.90 -5.72
CA GLY A 358 -2.27 14.38 -5.25
C GLY A 358 -3.06 13.82 -6.42
N ILE A 359 -3.09 12.50 -6.57
CA ILE A 359 -3.88 11.83 -7.63
C ILE A 359 -5.30 11.65 -7.15
N PHE A 360 -6.25 12.25 -7.85
CA PHE A 360 -7.67 12.11 -7.59
C PHE A 360 -8.33 11.13 -8.56
N ALA A 361 -9.14 10.22 -8.02
CA ALA A 361 -9.97 9.25 -8.73
C ALA A 361 -9.22 8.29 -9.68
N PRO A 362 -8.18 7.54 -9.23
CA PRO A 362 -7.55 6.50 -10.05
C PRO A 362 -8.49 5.34 -10.36
N ALA A 363 -9.61 5.22 -9.66
CA ALA A 363 -10.73 4.32 -9.98
C ALA A 363 -11.28 4.54 -11.39
N TRP A 364 -10.94 5.64 -12.06
CA TRP A 364 -11.18 5.87 -13.48
C TRP A 364 -10.84 4.65 -14.35
N CYS A 365 -9.78 3.91 -13.98
CA CYS A 365 -9.39 2.69 -14.72
C CYS A 365 -10.51 1.63 -14.75
N PHE A 366 -11.32 1.55 -13.70
CA PHE A 366 -12.47 0.65 -13.59
C PHE A 366 -13.76 1.31 -14.11
N GLU A 367 -14.10 2.49 -13.61
CA GLU A 367 -15.38 3.16 -13.88
C GLU A 367 -15.64 3.43 -15.36
N THR A 368 -14.60 3.81 -16.10
CA THR A 368 -14.76 4.14 -17.53
C THR A 368 -14.72 2.93 -18.45
N LEU A 369 -14.66 1.71 -17.94
CA LEU A 369 -14.85 0.49 -18.73
C LEU A 369 -16.26 0.45 -19.37
N GLN A 370 -17.26 1.05 -18.74
CA GLN A 370 -18.59 1.21 -19.32
C GLN A 370 -18.58 1.86 -20.71
N GLN A 371 -17.66 2.81 -20.95
CA GLN A 371 -17.50 3.48 -22.24
C GLN A 371 -17.08 2.53 -23.37
N PHE A 372 -16.63 1.33 -23.02
CA PHE A 372 -16.21 0.26 -23.93
C PHE A 372 -17.19 -0.92 -23.92
N ASN A 373 -18.45 -0.68 -23.56
CA ASN A 373 -19.51 -1.68 -23.46
C ASN A 373 -19.32 -2.76 -22.38
N TYR A 374 -18.41 -2.56 -21.42
CA TYR A 374 -18.34 -3.43 -20.25
C TYR A 374 -19.38 -2.99 -19.21
N ASN A 375 -20.23 -3.92 -18.77
CA ASN A 375 -21.21 -3.62 -17.74
C ASN A 375 -20.62 -3.82 -16.34
N ILE A 376 -20.06 -2.76 -15.77
CA ILE A 376 -19.48 -2.78 -14.40
C ILE A 376 -20.53 -2.91 -13.29
N HIS A 377 -21.81 -2.78 -13.61
CA HIS A 377 -22.92 -2.91 -12.65
C HIS A 377 -23.56 -4.30 -12.67
N ASP A 378 -23.54 -4.99 -13.81
CA ASP A 378 -23.98 -6.39 -13.91
C ASP A 378 -22.82 -7.32 -13.55
N ARG A 379 -22.73 -7.60 -12.27
CA ARG A 379 -21.55 -8.22 -11.66
C ARG A 379 -21.76 -9.73 -11.46
N ASN A 380 -22.21 -10.39 -12.47
CA ASN A 380 -22.32 -11.84 -12.48
C ASN A 380 -20.97 -12.57 -12.73
N GLY A 381 -19.83 -11.84 -12.53
CA GLY A 381 -18.50 -12.40 -12.66
C GLY A 381 -18.02 -12.48 -14.11
N ASP A 382 -18.32 -11.47 -14.92
CA ASP A 382 -17.77 -11.36 -16.27
C ASP A 382 -16.24 -11.21 -16.21
N GLU A 383 -15.52 -12.26 -16.58
CA GLU A 383 -14.05 -12.29 -16.60
C GLU A 383 -13.45 -11.21 -17.49
N SER A 384 -14.18 -10.81 -18.53
CA SER A 384 -13.73 -9.77 -19.46
C SER A 384 -13.59 -8.40 -18.79
N VAL A 385 -14.49 -8.06 -17.86
CA VAL A 385 -14.43 -6.81 -17.08
C VAL A 385 -13.18 -6.82 -16.17
N ASN A 386 -12.94 -7.93 -15.47
CA ASN A 386 -11.81 -8.07 -14.59
C ASN A 386 -10.49 -7.99 -15.36
N ALA A 387 -10.34 -8.72 -16.46
CA ALA A 387 -9.17 -8.71 -17.31
C ALA A 387 -8.91 -7.31 -17.90
N ALA A 388 -9.96 -6.64 -18.41
CA ALA A 388 -9.86 -5.30 -18.96
C ALA A 388 -9.43 -4.27 -17.89
N PHE A 389 -9.97 -4.37 -16.67
CA PHE A 389 -9.55 -3.54 -15.55
C PHE A 389 -8.08 -3.75 -15.21
N LEU A 390 -7.64 -4.98 -15.03
CA LEU A 390 -6.27 -5.30 -14.63
C LEU A 390 -5.26 -4.80 -15.67
N MET A 391 -5.48 -5.12 -16.95
CA MET A 391 -4.62 -4.66 -18.05
C MET A 391 -4.54 -3.13 -18.10
N ARG A 392 -5.68 -2.45 -18.00
CA ARG A 392 -5.75 -1.00 -18.05
C ARG A 392 -5.08 -0.34 -16.87
N ASN A 393 -5.29 -0.86 -15.67
CA ASN A 393 -4.71 -0.38 -14.43
C ASN A 393 -3.18 -0.53 -14.44
N GLU A 394 -2.66 -1.71 -14.82
CA GLU A 394 -1.22 -1.95 -14.97
C GLU A 394 -0.59 -0.98 -15.98
N HIS A 395 -1.20 -0.82 -17.16
CA HIS A 395 -0.72 0.07 -18.20
C HIS A 395 -0.71 1.54 -17.78
N TRP A 396 -1.72 1.98 -17.03
CA TRP A 396 -1.82 3.35 -16.52
C TRP A 396 -0.73 3.62 -15.48
N TRP A 397 -0.57 2.75 -14.48
CA TRP A 397 0.44 2.89 -13.42
C TRP A 397 1.88 2.77 -13.96
N ALA A 398 2.13 1.87 -14.90
CA ALA A 398 3.44 1.74 -15.53
C ALA A 398 3.92 3.04 -16.17
N ARG A 399 3.01 3.83 -16.76
CA ARG A 399 3.33 5.16 -17.32
C ARG A 399 3.65 6.22 -16.27
N LEU A 400 3.05 6.14 -15.09
CA LEU A 400 3.28 7.09 -13.99
C LEU A 400 4.61 6.81 -13.28
N TRP A 401 4.98 5.54 -13.19
CA TRP A 401 6.04 5.05 -12.33
C TRP A 401 7.39 5.75 -12.47
N PRO A 402 7.86 6.14 -13.67
CA PRO A 402 9.13 6.86 -13.83
C PRO A 402 9.21 8.20 -13.09
N SER A 403 8.07 8.78 -12.74
CA SER A 403 7.98 10.04 -11.98
C SER A 403 7.68 9.83 -10.49
N LEU A 404 7.48 8.58 -10.05
CA LEU A 404 7.14 8.21 -8.68
C LEU A 404 8.35 7.61 -7.96
N ALA A 405 8.38 7.80 -6.65
CA ALA A 405 9.28 7.05 -5.78
C ALA A 405 8.65 5.69 -5.44
N THR A 406 9.48 4.69 -5.20
CA THR A 406 9.07 3.34 -4.81
C THR A 406 9.62 3.03 -3.43
N HIS A 407 8.77 2.64 -2.49
CA HIS A 407 9.18 2.18 -1.17
C HIS A 407 9.58 0.70 -1.24
N PRO A 408 10.82 0.35 -0.87
CA PRO A 408 11.22 -1.05 -0.76
C PRO A 408 10.57 -1.70 0.46
N TYR A 409 10.32 -3.00 0.40
CA TYR A 409 9.96 -3.76 1.59
C TYR A 409 11.20 -3.92 2.50
N HIS A 410 11.00 -3.74 3.80
CA HIS A 410 12.11 -3.68 4.77
C HIS A 410 12.04 -4.78 5.82
N ARG A 411 10.86 -5.30 6.14
CA ARG A 411 10.65 -6.22 7.27
C ARG A 411 10.71 -7.70 6.86
N LEU A 412 11.39 -8.49 7.69
CA LEU A 412 11.36 -9.96 7.65
C LEU A 412 10.56 -10.52 8.85
N PRO A 413 9.96 -11.71 8.76
CA PRO A 413 9.85 -12.53 7.54
C PRO A 413 8.97 -11.88 6.48
N PHE A 414 9.32 -12.08 5.22
CA PHE A 414 8.53 -11.61 4.07
C PHE A 414 7.70 -12.75 3.50
N TYR A 415 6.43 -12.49 3.25
CA TYR A 415 5.54 -13.42 2.60
C TYR A 415 4.58 -12.73 1.65
N THR A 416 4.38 -13.32 0.50
CA THR A 416 3.30 -12.98 -0.42
C THR A 416 2.74 -14.23 -1.09
N ASN A 417 1.42 -14.25 -1.31
CA ASN A 417 0.73 -15.19 -2.18
C ASN A 417 0.07 -14.49 -3.37
N PHE A 418 0.43 -13.23 -3.61
CA PHE A 418 -0.07 -12.36 -4.69
C PHE A 418 -1.58 -12.10 -4.67
N CYS A 419 -2.34 -12.61 -3.71
CA CYS A 419 -3.77 -12.37 -3.60
C CYS A 419 -4.07 -10.87 -3.57
N VAL A 420 -4.97 -10.40 -4.44
CA VAL A 420 -5.41 -9.00 -4.49
C VAL A 420 -6.59 -8.69 -3.55
N GLY A 421 -6.93 -9.61 -2.66
CA GLY A 421 -8.08 -9.51 -1.76
C GLY A 421 -9.40 -9.90 -2.43
N SER A 422 -9.34 -10.57 -3.57
CA SER A 422 -10.53 -11.05 -4.28
C SER A 422 -10.19 -12.27 -5.12
N GLY A 423 -11.22 -13.02 -5.51
CA GLY A 423 -11.07 -14.18 -6.37
C GLY A 423 -12.40 -14.74 -6.81
N ARG A 424 -12.39 -15.38 -7.97
CA ARG A 424 -13.52 -16.17 -8.48
C ARG A 424 -13.73 -17.44 -7.66
N ASP A 425 -12.61 -17.99 -7.23
CA ASP A 425 -12.50 -19.14 -6.34
C ASP A 425 -11.50 -18.84 -5.22
N SER A 426 -11.55 -19.60 -4.14
CA SER A 426 -10.56 -19.56 -3.07
C SER A 426 -9.68 -20.81 -3.12
N PHE A 427 -8.37 -20.63 -2.97
CA PHE A 427 -7.38 -21.70 -3.03
C PHE A 427 -6.59 -21.77 -1.73
N GLU A 428 -6.17 -23.00 -1.39
CA GLU A 428 -5.29 -23.30 -0.26
C GLU A 428 -4.36 -24.45 -0.66
N CYS A 429 -3.07 -24.27 -0.51
CA CYS A 429 -2.02 -25.20 -0.95
C CYS A 429 -2.21 -25.68 -2.41
N GLY A 430 -2.67 -24.82 -3.29
CA GLY A 430 -2.97 -25.13 -4.68
C GLY A 430 -4.29 -25.84 -4.92
N ALA A 431 -5.00 -26.26 -3.88
CA ALA A 431 -6.31 -26.91 -4.00
C ALA A 431 -7.44 -25.88 -3.97
N ARG A 432 -8.35 -25.99 -4.93
CA ARG A 432 -9.55 -25.15 -5.00
C ARG A 432 -10.52 -25.52 -3.88
N GLN A 433 -10.77 -24.62 -2.94
CA GLN A 433 -11.61 -24.87 -1.77
C GLN A 433 -13.10 -24.76 -2.07
N ARG A 434 -13.48 -23.81 -2.92
CA ARG A 434 -14.89 -23.57 -3.27
C ARG A 434 -14.97 -23.13 -4.73
N THR A 435 -15.61 -23.97 -5.51
CA THR A 435 -15.84 -23.71 -6.92
C THR A 435 -17.03 -22.77 -7.11
N GLY A 436 -16.83 -21.71 -7.88
CA GLY A 436 -17.90 -20.77 -8.27
C GLY A 436 -18.48 -19.94 -7.12
N VAL A 437 -17.73 -19.76 -6.02
CA VAL A 437 -18.10 -18.87 -4.92
C VAL A 437 -17.13 -17.69 -4.88
N PRO A 438 -17.40 -16.63 -5.63
CA PRO A 438 -16.56 -15.43 -5.64
C PRO A 438 -16.46 -14.79 -4.25
N PHE A 439 -15.32 -14.17 -3.98
CA PHE A 439 -15.13 -13.38 -2.77
C PHE A 439 -14.45 -12.04 -3.08
N PHE A 440 -14.78 -11.05 -2.28
CA PHE A 440 -14.11 -9.77 -2.23
C PHE A 440 -13.91 -9.37 -0.77
N ASN A 441 -12.67 -9.41 -0.32
CA ASN A 441 -12.27 -8.97 1.02
C ASN A 441 -10.84 -8.45 0.97
N LEU A 442 -10.68 -7.13 0.93
CA LEU A 442 -9.36 -6.48 0.82
C LEU A 442 -8.46 -6.74 2.04
N ALA A 443 -9.02 -7.09 3.22
CA ALA A 443 -8.21 -7.50 4.35
C ALA A 443 -7.37 -8.76 4.07
N ARG A 444 -7.75 -9.58 3.08
CA ARG A 444 -7.01 -10.76 2.59
C ARG A 444 -5.97 -10.42 1.52
N GLN A 445 -5.85 -9.16 1.11
CA GLN A 445 -4.83 -8.77 0.14
C GLN A 445 -3.43 -9.05 0.72
N SER A 446 -2.62 -9.78 -0.01
CA SER A 446 -1.21 -10.04 0.31
C SER A 446 -0.31 -8.91 -0.15
N LEU A 447 0.97 -8.90 0.26
CA LEU A 447 1.93 -7.94 -0.24
C LEU A 447 1.98 -7.98 -1.77
N GLN A 448 1.86 -6.82 -2.41
CA GLN A 448 1.81 -6.70 -3.87
C GLN A 448 3.20 -6.35 -4.42
N PRO A 449 3.49 -6.68 -5.70
CA PRO A 449 4.72 -6.28 -6.35
C PRO A 449 5.05 -4.80 -6.17
N SER A 450 6.33 -4.50 -5.96
CA SER A 450 6.81 -3.13 -5.73
C SER A 450 6.79 -2.26 -6.98
N VAL A 451 6.66 -2.88 -8.15
CA VAL A 451 6.65 -2.22 -9.45
C VAL A 451 5.52 -2.79 -10.30
N PRO A 452 5.00 -2.05 -11.28
CA PRO A 452 4.03 -2.60 -12.21
C PRO A 452 4.59 -3.82 -12.96
N LEU A 453 3.74 -4.82 -13.18
CA LEU A 453 4.13 -6.07 -13.85
C LEU A 453 4.43 -5.86 -15.33
N GLY A 454 3.74 -4.90 -15.97
CA GLY A 454 3.92 -4.57 -17.37
C GLY A 454 3.68 -5.76 -18.30
N GLU A 455 4.65 -6.02 -19.20
CA GLU A 455 4.62 -7.12 -20.14
C GLU A 455 5.29 -8.40 -19.61
N ASN A 456 5.71 -8.41 -18.34
CA ASN A 456 6.49 -9.52 -17.79
C ASN A 456 5.61 -10.62 -17.20
N ALA A 457 4.53 -10.24 -16.54
CA ALA A 457 3.59 -11.16 -15.89
C ALA A 457 2.20 -10.52 -15.80
N GLU A 458 1.20 -11.36 -15.62
CA GLU A 458 -0.18 -10.93 -15.37
C GLU A 458 -0.81 -11.69 -14.21
N ARG A 459 -1.86 -11.14 -13.62
CA ARG A 459 -2.64 -11.82 -12.58
C ARG A 459 -3.62 -12.79 -13.22
N SER A 460 -3.54 -14.07 -12.86
CA SER A 460 -4.48 -15.11 -13.25
C SER A 460 -5.36 -15.51 -12.07
N PHE A 461 -6.66 -15.60 -12.30
CA PHE A 461 -7.65 -16.04 -11.32
C PHE A 461 -8.10 -17.51 -11.57
N ASP A 462 -7.54 -18.17 -12.57
CA ASP A 462 -7.86 -19.55 -12.91
C ASP A 462 -7.23 -20.56 -11.94
N THR A 463 -6.09 -20.17 -11.37
CA THR A 463 -5.33 -21.00 -10.43
C THR A 463 -4.58 -20.11 -9.45
N ALA A 464 -4.46 -20.56 -8.20
CA ALA A 464 -3.63 -19.93 -7.20
C ALA A 464 -3.03 -20.97 -6.24
N TYR A 465 -1.90 -20.63 -5.61
CA TYR A 465 -1.39 -21.43 -4.50
C TYR A 465 -2.22 -21.19 -3.23
N ALA A 466 -2.48 -19.92 -2.92
CA ALA A 466 -3.35 -19.52 -1.83
C ALA A 466 -4.09 -18.22 -2.18
N GLY A 467 -5.28 -18.01 -1.60
CA GLY A 467 -6.07 -16.81 -1.88
C GLY A 467 -6.86 -16.90 -3.17
N GLY A 468 -6.82 -15.87 -4.03
CA GLY A 468 -7.70 -15.77 -5.21
C GLY A 468 -7.00 -15.70 -6.55
N CYS A 469 -5.69 -15.48 -6.59
CA CYS A 469 -4.95 -15.37 -7.85
C CYS A 469 -3.46 -15.71 -7.69
N ALA A 470 -2.80 -15.97 -8.81
CA ALA A 470 -1.35 -16.13 -8.93
C ALA A 470 -0.83 -15.24 -10.06
N LEU A 471 0.49 -15.12 -10.19
CA LEU A 471 1.10 -14.44 -11.34
C LEU A 471 1.47 -15.45 -12.43
N ARG A 472 0.88 -15.28 -13.62
CA ARG A 472 1.25 -15.98 -14.85
C ARG A 472 2.43 -15.27 -15.49
N ILE A 473 3.48 -16.00 -15.82
CA ILE A 473 4.66 -15.45 -16.47
C ILE A 473 4.39 -15.28 -17.96
N ILE A 474 4.67 -14.11 -18.49
CA ILE A 474 4.53 -13.78 -19.91
C ILE A 474 5.89 -13.66 -20.57
N ASN A 475 6.84 -13.00 -19.91
CA ASN A 475 8.19 -12.81 -20.44
C ASN A 475 9.11 -13.94 -19.97
N TYR A 476 9.62 -14.70 -20.92
CA TYR A 476 10.58 -15.79 -20.71
C TYR A 476 11.98 -15.44 -21.21
N ALA A 477 12.18 -14.23 -21.74
CA ALA A 477 13.44 -13.85 -22.35
C ALA A 477 14.47 -13.34 -21.33
N ARG A 478 14.00 -12.78 -20.20
CA ARG A 478 14.89 -12.16 -19.20
C ARG A 478 14.30 -12.20 -17.81
N ALA A 479 15.18 -12.07 -16.80
CA ALA A 479 14.75 -11.85 -15.43
C ALA A 479 14.09 -10.48 -15.26
N PHE A 480 13.03 -10.41 -14.46
CA PHE A 480 12.34 -9.17 -14.15
C PHE A 480 12.07 -9.04 -12.65
N ARG A 481 12.01 -7.79 -12.18
CA ARG A 481 11.77 -7.45 -10.77
C ARG A 481 10.31 -7.61 -10.43
N LEU A 482 10.06 -8.25 -9.27
CA LEU A 482 8.76 -8.23 -8.59
C LEU A 482 8.81 -7.32 -7.37
N PHE A 483 9.83 -7.48 -6.52
CA PHE A 483 9.92 -6.73 -5.27
C PHE A 483 11.24 -5.99 -5.15
N LEU A 484 11.13 -4.74 -4.80
CA LEU A 484 12.22 -3.94 -4.26
C LEU A 484 12.25 -4.16 -2.76
N THR A 485 13.43 -4.48 -2.22
CA THR A 485 13.59 -4.84 -0.81
C THR A 485 14.82 -4.18 -0.20
N GLU A 486 14.88 -4.15 1.13
CA GLU A 486 16.05 -3.74 1.94
C GLU A 486 16.22 -4.71 3.11
N PHE A 487 16.07 -6.02 2.86
CA PHE A 487 16.15 -7.02 3.91
C PHE A 487 17.57 -7.22 4.38
N GLN A 488 17.78 -7.10 5.71
CA GLN A 488 19.07 -7.28 6.33
C GLN A 488 19.24 -8.73 6.83
N PHE A 489 20.36 -9.34 6.51
CA PHE A 489 20.75 -10.65 7.00
C PHE A 489 22.08 -10.51 7.77
N PRO A 490 22.02 -10.21 9.08
CA PRO A 490 23.21 -9.91 9.87
C PRO A 490 24.17 -11.09 9.99
N HIS A 491 23.68 -12.32 9.92
CA HIS A 491 24.47 -13.54 9.94
C HIS A 491 24.73 -14.13 8.55
N GLY A 492 24.29 -13.45 7.49
CA GLY A 492 24.40 -13.93 6.11
C GLY A 492 23.60 -15.19 5.82
N ALA A 493 22.73 -15.64 6.72
CA ALA A 493 21.97 -16.88 6.58
C ALA A 493 20.49 -16.59 6.33
N LEU A 494 19.90 -17.23 5.32
CA LEU A 494 18.52 -17.04 4.94
C LEU A 494 17.86 -18.32 4.46
N LEU A 495 16.54 -18.35 4.61
CA LEU A 495 15.64 -19.32 4.00
C LEU A 495 14.81 -18.61 2.92
N LEU A 496 14.83 -19.15 1.69
CA LEU A 496 13.93 -18.79 0.60
C LEU A 496 12.97 -19.95 0.35
N GLY A 497 11.67 -19.65 0.29
CA GLY A 497 10.65 -20.58 -0.19
C GLY A 497 9.82 -19.97 -1.30
N TYR A 498 9.38 -20.75 -2.26
CA TYR A 498 8.38 -20.31 -3.23
C TYR A 498 7.51 -21.45 -3.76
N ALA A 499 6.27 -21.10 -4.08
CA ALA A 499 5.32 -21.99 -4.72
C ALA A 499 5.17 -21.62 -6.19
N TYR A 500 5.24 -22.61 -7.08
CA TYR A 500 5.13 -22.44 -8.53
C TYR A 500 4.38 -23.59 -9.18
N LYS A 501 3.86 -23.33 -10.37
CA LYS A 501 3.15 -24.32 -11.20
C LYS A 501 3.62 -24.18 -12.65
N ILE A 502 3.87 -25.33 -13.29
CA ILE A 502 4.15 -25.42 -14.72
C ILE A 502 3.14 -26.40 -15.28
N THR A 503 2.42 -26.01 -16.35
CA THR A 503 1.25 -26.77 -16.85
C THR A 503 1.60 -28.02 -17.63
N ALA A 504 2.79 -28.11 -18.22
CA ALA A 504 3.25 -29.31 -18.93
C ALA A 504 4.55 -29.85 -18.33
N HIS A 505 4.70 -31.18 -18.34
CA HIS A 505 5.94 -31.85 -17.99
C HIS A 505 6.96 -31.70 -19.14
N ASP A 506 7.71 -30.59 -19.14
CA ASP A 506 8.91 -30.44 -19.96
C ASP A 506 10.03 -30.04 -19.00
N GLU A 507 11.06 -30.89 -18.90
CA GLU A 507 12.21 -30.64 -18.02
C GLU A 507 12.97 -29.37 -18.40
N ARG A 508 12.83 -28.91 -19.63
CA ARG A 508 13.44 -27.66 -20.14
C ARG A 508 12.65 -26.41 -19.72
N HIS A 509 11.42 -26.57 -19.22
CA HIS A 509 10.61 -25.49 -18.71
C HIS A 509 10.88 -25.28 -17.21
N ALA A 510 11.39 -24.14 -16.86
CA ALA A 510 11.79 -23.82 -15.49
C ALA A 510 11.29 -22.42 -15.05
N LEU A 511 11.12 -22.29 -13.75
CA LEU A 511 10.83 -21.02 -13.10
C LEU A 511 11.77 -20.83 -11.91
N ASP A 512 12.59 -19.80 -11.98
CA ASP A 512 13.54 -19.46 -10.93
C ASP A 512 13.15 -18.17 -10.23
N VAL A 513 13.26 -18.13 -8.90
CA VAL A 513 13.33 -16.87 -8.15
C VAL A 513 14.78 -16.38 -8.20
N VAL A 514 14.94 -15.12 -8.53
CA VAL A 514 16.25 -14.46 -8.62
C VAL A 514 16.37 -13.43 -7.53
N LEU A 515 17.44 -13.51 -6.76
CA LEU A 515 17.72 -12.63 -5.64
C LEU A 515 18.95 -11.77 -5.97
N ARG A 516 18.88 -10.46 -5.72
CA ARG A 516 20.03 -9.57 -5.83
C ARG A 516 20.44 -9.07 -4.46
N PHE A 517 21.67 -9.39 -4.07
CA PHE A 517 22.27 -8.97 -2.82
C PHE A 517 23.34 -7.91 -3.03
N CYS A 518 23.48 -7.04 -2.03
CA CYS A 518 24.55 -6.08 -1.92
C CYS A 518 25.31 -6.35 -0.60
N PRO A 519 26.58 -6.75 -0.66
CA PRO A 519 27.41 -6.85 0.54
C PRO A 519 27.70 -5.45 1.10
N PRO A 520 27.48 -5.19 2.40
CA PRO A 520 27.71 -3.86 2.99
C PRO A 520 29.15 -3.36 2.87
N GLN A 521 30.11 -4.30 2.84
CA GLN A 521 31.53 -4.00 2.74
C GLN A 521 32.01 -3.71 1.30
N LYS A 522 31.18 -4.02 0.29
CA LYS A 522 31.48 -3.83 -1.13
C LYS A 522 30.21 -3.35 -1.86
N PRO A 523 29.77 -2.12 -1.61
CA PRO A 523 28.47 -1.63 -2.10
C PRO A 523 28.35 -1.51 -3.63
N MET A 524 29.44 -1.74 -4.37
CA MET A 524 29.49 -1.70 -5.85
C MET A 524 29.50 -3.10 -6.49
N GLN A 525 29.42 -4.18 -5.72
CA GLN A 525 29.44 -5.55 -6.23
C GLN A 525 28.12 -6.24 -5.87
N ASP A 526 27.18 -6.23 -6.81
CA ASP A 526 25.96 -7.00 -6.65
C ASP A 526 26.21 -8.49 -6.82
N VAL A 527 25.57 -9.30 -5.97
CA VAL A 527 25.60 -10.75 -6.05
C VAL A 527 24.21 -11.25 -6.44
N TYR A 528 24.12 -11.97 -7.54
CA TYR A 528 22.88 -12.57 -8.03
C TYR A 528 22.83 -14.04 -7.65
N VAL A 529 21.70 -14.46 -7.12
CA VAL A 529 21.44 -15.84 -6.73
C VAL A 529 20.20 -16.35 -7.46
N PHE A 530 20.37 -17.43 -8.22
CA PHE A 530 19.29 -18.09 -8.95
C PHE A 530 18.92 -19.38 -8.23
N SER A 531 17.64 -19.58 -8.01
CA SER A 531 17.12 -20.80 -7.39
C SER A 531 16.98 -21.92 -8.42
N GLY A 532 18.02 -22.32 -9.10
CA GLY A 532 18.08 -23.18 -10.28
C GLY A 532 17.02 -24.27 -10.41
N ALA A 533 16.52 -24.47 -11.63
CA ALA A 533 15.49 -25.46 -11.95
C ALA A 533 15.88 -26.90 -11.61
N TYR A 534 17.16 -27.19 -11.54
CA TYR A 534 17.74 -28.52 -11.35
C TYR A 534 18.33 -28.75 -9.96
N GLY A 535 17.98 -27.92 -8.97
CA GLY A 535 18.50 -28.03 -7.60
C GLY A 535 19.91 -27.46 -7.41
N GLU A 536 20.46 -26.84 -8.42
CA GLU A 536 21.73 -26.12 -8.36
C GLU A 536 21.47 -24.62 -8.46
N ALA A 537 21.73 -23.88 -7.39
CA ALA A 537 21.69 -22.44 -7.43
C ALA A 537 23.00 -21.90 -7.97
N VAL A 538 22.93 -20.89 -8.81
CA VAL A 538 24.07 -20.23 -9.42
C VAL A 538 24.38 -18.95 -8.68
N ILE A 539 25.64 -18.77 -8.32
CA ILE A 539 26.11 -17.58 -7.62
C ILE A 539 27.12 -16.88 -8.50
N LYS A 540 26.91 -15.58 -8.67
CA LYS A 540 27.86 -14.71 -9.33
C LYS A 540 28.54 -13.83 -8.30
N GLN A 541 29.84 -14.08 -8.06
CA GLN A 541 30.76 -13.36 -7.15
C GLN A 541 30.40 -13.42 -5.65
N GLY A 542 31.23 -14.10 -4.89
CA GLY A 542 31.21 -14.19 -3.42
C GLY A 542 31.08 -15.62 -2.91
N ALA A 543 31.50 -15.87 -1.69
CA ALA A 543 31.32 -17.15 -1.03
C ALA A 543 29.86 -17.24 -0.54
N CYS A 544 29.04 -17.98 -1.25
CA CYS A 544 27.67 -18.30 -0.82
C CYS A 544 27.43 -19.78 -1.01
N TYR A 545 26.83 -20.37 -0.01
CA TYR A 545 26.42 -21.77 -0.03
C TYR A 545 24.91 -21.80 -0.18
N ILE A 546 24.44 -22.39 -1.26
CA ILE A 546 23.00 -22.58 -1.49
C ILE A 546 22.72 -24.07 -1.57
N SER A 547 21.69 -24.48 -0.88
CA SER A 547 21.23 -25.85 -0.91
C SER A 547 19.73 -25.91 -1.04
N SER A 548 19.24 -26.75 -1.95
CA SER A 548 17.83 -27.12 -1.98
C SER A 548 17.53 -28.00 -0.78
N VAL A 549 16.45 -27.71 -0.08
CA VAL A 549 15.95 -28.53 1.02
C VAL A 549 14.98 -29.54 0.43
N ASN A 550 15.38 -30.82 0.41
CA ASN A 550 14.51 -31.91 0.00
C ASN A 550 13.77 -32.45 1.23
N GLY A 551 12.45 -32.35 1.27
CA GLY A 551 11.63 -32.82 2.37
C GLY A 551 11.02 -31.72 3.22
N ALA A 552 10.32 -32.07 4.30
CA ALA A 552 9.73 -31.12 5.22
C ALA A 552 10.82 -30.34 5.96
N LEU A 553 10.70 -29.02 6.03
CA LEU A 553 11.56 -28.20 6.86
C LEU A 553 11.39 -28.60 8.35
N PRO A 554 12.47 -28.59 9.14
CA PRO A 554 12.33 -28.75 10.58
C PRO A 554 11.42 -27.66 11.15
N THR A 555 10.51 -28.05 12.03
CA THR A 555 9.59 -27.10 12.69
C THR A 555 10.35 -26.01 13.47
N SER A 556 11.59 -26.26 13.88
CA SER A 556 12.46 -25.26 14.51
C SER A 556 12.96 -24.16 13.59
N LEU A 557 12.95 -24.35 12.27
CA LEU A 557 13.33 -23.34 11.28
C LEU A 557 12.17 -22.45 10.85
N VAL A 558 10.99 -22.86 11.26
CA VAL A 558 9.75 -22.30 10.82
C VAL A 558 9.12 -21.68 12.04
N HIS A 559 9.00 -20.35 12.06
CA HIS A 559 8.06 -19.72 12.97
C HIS A 559 6.68 -20.37 12.72
N GLU A 560 5.91 -20.62 13.74
CA GLU A 560 4.69 -21.46 13.84
C GLU A 560 3.67 -21.39 12.69
N GLN A 561 3.93 -20.58 11.67
CA GLN A 561 3.05 -20.34 10.53
C GLN A 561 3.83 -20.25 9.22
N LEU A 562 4.39 -21.39 8.78
CA LEU A 562 4.83 -21.46 7.39
C LEU A 562 3.61 -21.42 6.47
N PRO A 563 3.55 -20.38 5.63
CA PRO A 563 2.50 -20.30 4.64
C PRO A 563 2.69 -21.24 3.45
N LEU A 564 3.76 -22.08 3.45
CA LEU A 564 4.10 -22.96 2.35
C LEU A 564 4.19 -24.41 2.87
N GLU A 565 3.13 -25.17 2.74
CA GLU A 565 3.07 -26.57 3.17
C GLU A 565 3.68 -27.53 2.15
N HIS A 566 4.39 -28.56 2.66
CA HIS A 566 4.86 -29.71 1.90
C HIS A 566 3.83 -30.86 1.83
N GLY A 567 2.54 -30.55 1.99
CA GLY A 567 1.46 -31.54 1.95
C GLY A 567 1.06 -31.98 0.54
N ALA A 568 -0.08 -32.64 0.42
CA ALA A 568 -0.71 -32.94 -0.86
C ALA A 568 -1.09 -31.64 -1.56
N LEU A 569 -0.25 -31.17 -2.48
CA LEU A 569 -0.48 -29.96 -3.24
C LEU A 569 -1.52 -30.20 -4.34
N GLY A 570 -2.53 -29.33 -4.45
CA GLY A 570 -3.52 -29.38 -5.50
C GLY A 570 -3.00 -28.88 -6.85
N GLU A 571 -3.62 -29.31 -7.94
CA GLU A 571 -3.46 -28.76 -9.30
C GLU A 571 -2.01 -28.66 -9.82
N ASN A 572 -1.14 -29.60 -9.50
CA ASN A 572 0.28 -29.62 -9.92
C ASN A 572 1.13 -28.45 -9.39
N TRP A 573 0.75 -27.81 -8.34
CA TRP A 573 1.59 -26.88 -7.64
C TRP A 573 2.79 -27.58 -7.02
N ARG A 574 3.92 -26.89 -6.95
CA ARG A 574 5.18 -27.36 -6.35
C ARG A 574 5.71 -26.29 -5.42
N VAL A 575 6.31 -26.70 -4.31
CA VAL A 575 7.00 -25.83 -3.37
C VAL A 575 8.47 -26.19 -3.36
N ARG A 576 9.31 -25.19 -3.38
CA ARG A 576 10.76 -25.33 -3.23
C ARG A 576 11.26 -24.46 -2.10
N TYR A 577 12.24 -24.98 -1.35
CA TYR A 577 12.96 -24.27 -0.33
C TYR A 577 14.46 -24.30 -0.61
N TYR A 578 15.11 -23.20 -0.28
CA TYR A 578 16.56 -23.04 -0.40
C TYR A 578 17.11 -22.42 0.85
N LEU A 579 18.26 -22.93 1.31
CA LEU A 579 19.08 -22.33 2.33
C LEU A 579 20.26 -21.64 1.65
N ALA A 580 20.52 -20.39 2.00
CA ALA A 580 21.65 -19.64 1.51
C ALA A 580 22.47 -19.08 2.67
N LYS A 581 23.81 -19.18 2.55
CA LYS A 581 24.76 -18.68 3.52
C LYS A 581 25.84 -17.87 2.85
N PHE A 582 26.04 -16.65 3.35
CA PHE A 582 27.13 -15.75 2.99
C PHE A 582 28.15 -15.70 4.12
N ASP A 583 29.41 -15.37 3.80
CA ASP A 583 30.50 -15.31 4.78
C ASP A 583 30.39 -14.12 5.75
N GLY A 584 29.42 -13.24 5.55
CA GLY A 584 29.17 -12.07 6.40
C GLY A 584 27.79 -11.48 6.20
N PRO A 585 27.50 -10.35 6.83
CA PRO A 585 26.23 -9.64 6.67
C PRO A 585 25.95 -9.28 5.21
N VAL A 586 24.72 -9.44 4.75
CA VAL A 586 24.28 -9.04 3.41
C VAL A 586 22.92 -8.40 3.45
N GLN A 587 22.65 -7.56 2.44
CA GLN A 587 21.34 -6.96 2.21
C GLN A 587 20.75 -7.49 0.92
N LEU A 588 19.53 -8.04 0.97
CA LEU A 588 18.74 -8.36 -0.21
C LEU A 588 18.03 -7.11 -0.71
N GLN A 589 18.29 -6.74 -1.96
CA GLN A 589 17.80 -5.51 -2.56
C GLN A 589 16.64 -5.74 -3.52
N ASP A 590 16.60 -6.88 -4.21
CA ASP A 590 15.54 -7.20 -5.15
C ASP A 590 15.21 -8.69 -5.13
N ILE A 591 13.93 -8.97 -5.33
CA ILE A 591 13.41 -10.29 -5.64
C ILE A 591 12.79 -10.21 -7.03
N GLY A 592 13.25 -11.07 -7.93
CA GLY A 592 12.75 -11.19 -9.28
C GLY A 592 12.43 -12.63 -9.65
N VAL A 593 12.03 -12.80 -10.90
CA VAL A 593 11.68 -14.09 -11.49
C VAL A 593 12.31 -14.20 -12.86
N LEU A 594 12.78 -15.39 -13.20
CA LEU A 594 13.23 -15.80 -14.51
C LEU A 594 12.47 -17.06 -14.94
N GLY A 595 11.62 -16.93 -15.94
CA GLY A 595 11.00 -18.07 -16.61
C GLY A 595 11.89 -18.54 -17.78
N ARG A 596 11.98 -19.85 -17.99
CA ARG A 596 12.61 -20.44 -19.17
C ARG A 596 11.64 -21.39 -19.81
N ARG A 597 11.39 -21.23 -21.08
CA ARG A 597 10.47 -22.05 -21.86
C ARG A 597 11.04 -22.30 -23.25
N PRO A 598 11.00 -23.54 -23.77
CA PRO A 598 11.28 -23.80 -25.18
C PRO A 598 10.32 -23.00 -26.07
N GLU A 599 10.80 -22.43 -27.16
CA GLU A 599 10.01 -21.57 -28.07
C GLU A 599 8.74 -22.27 -28.59
N GLU A 600 8.82 -23.58 -28.82
CA GLU A 600 7.71 -24.40 -29.35
C GLU A 600 6.73 -24.86 -28.26
N SER A 601 6.99 -24.57 -26.98
CA SER A 601 6.16 -25.05 -25.87
C SER A 601 4.98 -24.12 -25.60
N ALA A 602 3.77 -24.66 -25.60
CA ALA A 602 2.55 -23.99 -25.14
C ALA A 602 2.39 -24.02 -23.61
N SER A 603 3.37 -24.55 -22.88
CA SER A 603 3.33 -24.64 -21.42
C SER A 603 3.38 -23.28 -20.75
N GLU A 604 2.61 -23.10 -19.69
CA GLU A 604 2.55 -21.88 -18.89
C GLU A 604 3.20 -22.08 -17.53
N ALA A 605 3.81 -21.03 -16.99
CA ALA A 605 4.38 -21.01 -15.66
C ALA A 605 3.68 -19.95 -14.78
N TYR A 606 3.44 -20.33 -13.54
CA TYR A 606 2.80 -19.49 -12.52
C TYR A 606 3.67 -19.46 -11.26
N ILE A 607 3.78 -18.28 -10.65
CA ILE A 607 4.29 -18.13 -9.29
C ILE A 607 3.14 -17.79 -8.36
N GLY A 608 2.98 -18.59 -7.30
CA GLY A 608 1.83 -18.50 -6.38
C GLY A 608 2.17 -17.99 -5.00
N ALA A 609 3.43 -18.08 -4.58
CA ALA A 609 3.88 -17.54 -3.32
C ALA A 609 5.40 -17.37 -3.28
N ILE A 610 5.87 -16.42 -2.46
CA ILE A 610 7.29 -16.25 -2.12
C ILE A 610 7.38 -16.00 -0.62
N TYR A 611 8.35 -16.65 0.01
CA TYR A 611 8.70 -16.51 1.42
C TYR A 611 10.19 -16.28 1.60
N VAL A 612 10.59 -15.31 2.45
CA VAL A 612 11.98 -15.04 2.79
C VAL A 612 12.10 -14.80 4.29
N GLN A 613 13.07 -15.46 4.93
CA GLN A 613 13.34 -15.35 6.36
C GLN A 613 14.84 -15.25 6.63
N SER A 614 15.23 -14.44 7.61
CA SER A 614 16.58 -14.46 8.17
C SER A 614 16.72 -15.63 9.15
N LEU A 615 17.86 -16.34 9.11
CA LEU A 615 18.16 -17.44 10.00
C LEU A 615 19.26 -17.03 10.99
N GLN A 616 19.16 -17.54 12.22
CA GLN A 616 20.25 -17.51 13.18
C GLN A 616 21.29 -18.59 12.82
N LEU A 617 22.52 -18.44 13.29
CA LEU A 617 23.60 -19.41 13.00
C LEU A 617 23.28 -20.81 13.52
N ASP A 618 22.75 -20.90 14.73
CA ASP A 618 22.35 -22.20 15.34
C ASP A 618 21.28 -22.91 14.53
N ASP A 619 20.33 -22.16 13.95
CA ASP A 619 19.27 -22.70 13.11
C ASP A 619 19.81 -23.17 11.76
N TRP A 620 20.81 -22.45 11.22
CA TRP A 620 21.55 -22.89 10.03
C TRP A 620 22.26 -24.21 10.26
N GLU A 621 23.02 -24.35 11.36
CA GLU A 621 23.75 -25.56 11.71
C GLU A 621 22.83 -26.76 11.95
N LYS A 622 21.70 -26.55 12.61
CA LYS A 622 20.65 -27.56 12.78
C LYS A 622 20.05 -28.02 11.45
N ALA A 623 19.75 -27.08 10.56
CA ALA A 623 19.22 -27.40 9.24
C ALA A 623 20.23 -28.20 8.41
N GLN A 624 21.50 -27.79 8.44
CA GLN A 624 22.59 -28.46 7.74
C GLN A 624 22.76 -29.89 8.23
N SER A 625 22.78 -30.11 9.55
CA SER A 625 22.98 -31.45 10.14
C SER A 625 21.76 -32.36 9.96
N SER A 626 20.54 -31.83 10.02
CA SER A 626 19.32 -32.64 9.93
C SER A 626 19.00 -33.13 8.51
N HIS A 627 19.47 -32.44 7.47
CA HIS A 627 19.13 -32.72 6.07
C HIS A 627 20.26 -33.37 5.27
N ASN A 628 21.42 -33.67 5.89
CA ASN A 628 22.60 -34.20 5.19
C ASN A 628 22.95 -33.35 3.94
N ILE A 629 22.81 -32.03 4.08
CA ILE A 629 22.96 -31.08 2.98
C ILE A 629 24.44 -31.02 2.62
N ASN A 630 24.86 -31.72 1.56
CA ASN A 630 26.13 -31.47 0.92
C ASN A 630 26.07 -30.11 0.25
N ILE A 631 26.66 -29.13 0.89
CA ILE A 631 26.83 -27.79 0.31
C ILE A 631 27.93 -27.93 -0.74
N PRO A 632 27.62 -27.82 -2.06
CA PRO A 632 28.68 -27.91 -3.06
C PRO A 632 29.62 -26.73 -2.86
N VAL A 633 30.90 -27.04 -2.68
CA VAL A 633 31.95 -26.02 -2.72
C VAL A 633 32.01 -25.52 -4.17
N TYR A 634 31.75 -24.26 -4.34
CA TYR A 634 31.73 -23.61 -5.65
C TYR A 634 33.13 -23.68 -6.31
N SER A 635 33.25 -24.27 -7.49
CA SER A 635 34.48 -24.34 -8.25
C SER A 635 34.48 -23.37 -9.43
N GLU A 636 35.66 -22.85 -9.76
CA GLU A 636 35.86 -21.92 -10.88
C GLU A 636 35.41 -22.49 -12.25
N GLN A 637 35.31 -23.80 -12.40
CA GLN A 637 34.81 -24.49 -13.59
C GLN A 637 33.29 -24.33 -13.80
N LEU A 638 32.50 -24.20 -12.76
CA LEU A 638 31.09 -23.87 -12.84
C LEU A 638 30.85 -22.45 -13.37
N TRP A 639 31.77 -21.52 -13.15
CA TRP A 639 31.73 -20.17 -13.68
C TRP A 639 31.71 -20.08 -15.20
N GLN A 640 32.56 -20.87 -15.87
CA GLN A 640 32.66 -20.82 -17.33
C GLN A 640 31.40 -21.33 -18.03
N GLN A 641 30.65 -22.21 -17.38
CA GLN A 641 29.34 -22.66 -17.89
C GLN A 641 28.26 -21.58 -17.71
N HIS A 642 28.46 -20.65 -16.78
CA HIS A 642 27.47 -19.63 -16.41
C HIS A 642 27.65 -18.29 -17.11
N GLU A 643 28.82 -18.00 -17.72
CA GLU A 643 28.98 -16.88 -18.66
C GLU A 643 28.01 -16.96 -19.85
N ILE A 644 27.56 -18.18 -20.20
CA ILE A 644 26.55 -18.41 -21.22
C ILE A 644 25.18 -17.87 -20.78
N ILE A 645 24.84 -18.06 -19.52
CA ILE A 645 23.57 -17.57 -18.94
C ILE A 645 23.53 -16.03 -18.86
N GLU A 646 24.68 -15.37 -18.67
CA GLU A 646 24.77 -13.91 -18.70
C GLU A 646 24.46 -13.32 -20.08
N LYS A 647 24.88 -13.99 -21.14
CA LYS A 647 24.56 -13.59 -22.52
C LYS A 647 23.08 -13.71 -22.81
N ASP A 648 22.42 -14.75 -22.27
CA ASP A 648 20.97 -14.96 -22.40
C ASP A 648 20.16 -13.99 -21.55
N ILE A 649 20.73 -13.46 -20.45
CA ILE A 649 20.08 -12.47 -19.58
C ILE A 649 20.23 -11.04 -20.13
N THR A 650 21.31 -10.76 -20.88
CA THR A 650 21.63 -9.42 -21.41
C THR A 650 21.28 -9.24 -22.88
N ALA A 651 20.97 -10.30 -23.61
CA ALA A 651 20.51 -10.25 -24.99
C ALA A 651 19.01 -10.02 -25.07
#